data_dde5803df4548a53893cc91f7580aa59
#
_entry.id   dde5803df4548a53893cc91f7580aa59
#
_cell.length_a   1.000
_cell.length_b   1.000
_cell.length_c   1.000
_cell.angle_alpha   90.00
_cell.angle_beta   90.00
_cell.angle_gamma   90.00
#
_symmetry.space_group_name_H-M   'P 1'
#
loop_
_entity.id
_entity.type
_entity.pdbx_description
1 polymer ?
#
loop_
_entity_poly.entity_id
_entity_poly.type
_entity_poly.pdbx_seq_one_letter_code
_entity_poly.pdbx_strand_id
1 'polypeptide(L)'
;MTLAAVLCCAVCFLAATSVSAQTISQKGVAYQYNGKQARTPLGNVTISYDGNQRTTISGERDGTFSLTLAGRKMGDRIGMVTVRKREMIVFNQQAVDEWSVRKEPLRLILCDADEFERQKENLIAIGKREAKKKYDRQKAKLEQQLADGKMQLAEKEAALNKAYEELERARNNMDEYADLFARIDESEVDTLAQQAIELFNQGEVERAIRKFEEGHYMEKLDNAIKNSKQADKLMAVAEQAKERATQDSLKAVQSLKAQIEAYKLNNEWEKAGELLKGLADKSGDVGEICAYALFCLVQNKFGESETYYNKALTIFRRLAESNPSAYKANVAITLNELAIVYAKTQRFSEAESMNKEALEELRRLAESNPSVYEHVLGNTLNNMALVYVNTKHFSEAESMHKEALEIRRRLAAANPSAFEPDVATSLNNLALLYDKTQRLNETEPVLKEALEIRRRLAANNPSAYEPDLAQTMNDLASTYCLEKRFSEAEPMLKEALEIRRRLAAANPTVYEPDWAMTMNNLALLYADTQRFSEAEQICKETAEIYRRLASSNPSAYEPDFIQVLNNLAMICEFTKRYSDKDAALKEILEIKRRMGETGPKLTETLGRLSYSKILLRKYAESEQYAREAIATDSTQHWVATNLAAALLFQGKYTEAEQIYRQYKSEMKEAYLADFKAFSEAGVIPKEYEADVEKIKKMLNEE
;
A
#
# COMPACT_ATOMS: atom_id res chain seq x y z
N MET A 1 -1.24 -0.66 3.71
CA MET A 1 -0.41 -1.90 3.71
C MET A 1 0.96 -1.50 3.20
N THR A 2 1.94 -1.40 4.08
CA THR A 2 3.30 -1.00 3.75
C THR A 2 3.98 -2.07 2.89
N LEU A 3 4.76 -1.62 1.91
CA LEU A 3 5.52 -2.42 0.95
C LEU A 3 6.47 -3.45 1.60
N ALA A 4 6.83 -3.26 2.85
CA ALA A 4 7.70 -4.14 3.62
C ALA A 4 7.20 -5.60 3.72
N ALA A 5 5.89 -5.84 3.63
CA ALA A 5 5.33 -7.20 3.66
C ALA A 5 5.53 -7.98 2.34
N VAL A 6 5.84 -7.29 1.25
CA VAL A 6 5.92 -7.88 -0.09
C VAL A 6 7.34 -8.34 -0.44
N LEU A 7 8.35 -7.76 0.20
CA LEU A 7 9.76 -7.97 -0.16
C LEU A 7 10.45 -9.16 0.47
N CYS A 8 9.95 -9.67 1.56
CA CYS A 8 10.56 -10.86 2.18
C CYS A 8 10.33 -12.17 1.41
N CYS A 9 9.48 -12.17 0.38
CA CYS A 9 9.17 -13.37 -0.40
C CYS A 9 10.24 -13.77 -1.44
N ALA A 10 11.19 -12.92 -1.75
CA ALA A 10 12.23 -13.23 -2.75
C ALA A 10 13.37 -14.14 -2.22
N VAL A 11 13.44 -14.40 -0.92
CA VAL A 11 14.61 -14.99 -0.27
C VAL A 11 14.47 -16.49 0.08
N CYS A 12 13.29 -17.11 -0.02
CA CYS A 12 13.11 -18.50 0.44
C CYS A 12 13.14 -19.53 -0.68
N PHE A 13 14.29 -20.17 -0.87
CA PHE A 13 14.44 -21.38 -1.67
C PHE A 13 15.22 -22.50 -0.96
N LEU A 14 14.64 -23.71 -0.86
CA LEU A 14 15.19 -25.06 -0.80
C LEU A 14 15.24 -25.85 0.52
N ALA A 15 14.76 -27.07 0.45
CA ALA A 15 15.38 -28.35 0.88
C ALA A 15 14.41 -29.53 0.71
N ALA A 16 14.71 -30.75 0.52
CA ALA A 16 15.68 -31.79 0.55
C ALA A 16 14.98 -33.14 0.41
N THR A 17 15.56 -34.11 -0.22
CA THR A 17 15.27 -35.56 -0.01
C THR A 17 16.53 -36.41 -0.19
N SER A 18 16.65 -37.42 0.63
CA SER A 18 17.77 -38.37 0.72
C SER A 18 17.67 -39.45 -0.38
N VAL A 19 18.62 -39.43 -1.29
CA VAL A 19 19.05 -40.60 -2.07
C VAL A 19 20.58 -40.59 -2.01
N SER A 20 21.27 -41.73 -1.98
CA SER A 20 22.73 -41.83 -1.82
C SER A 20 23.47 -40.82 -2.70
N ALA A 21 23.88 -39.73 -2.08
CA ALA A 21 24.15 -38.49 -2.77
C ALA A 21 25.63 -38.49 -3.16
N GLN A 22 25.89 -38.34 -4.44
CA GLN A 22 27.16 -37.74 -4.85
C GLN A 22 27.17 -36.34 -4.20
N THR A 23 28.12 -36.16 -3.29
CA THR A 23 28.39 -34.87 -2.67
C THR A 23 29.21 -34.04 -3.63
N ILE A 24 28.67 -32.91 -4.06
CA ILE A 24 29.41 -31.92 -4.83
C ILE A 24 29.91 -30.81 -3.88
N SER A 25 31.06 -30.24 -4.22
CA SER A 25 31.65 -29.17 -3.42
C SER A 25 31.67 -27.87 -4.21
N GLN A 26 31.04 -26.82 -3.67
CA GLN A 26 31.15 -25.47 -4.22
C GLN A 26 32.28 -24.74 -3.46
N LYS A 27 33.33 -24.40 -4.17
CA LYS A 27 34.38 -23.51 -3.65
C LYS A 27 33.90 -22.06 -3.59
N GLY A 28 34.39 -21.30 -2.64
CA GLY A 28 34.09 -19.87 -2.54
C GLY A 28 35.21 -19.08 -1.88
N VAL A 29 35.12 -17.77 -1.97
CA VAL A 29 36.03 -16.83 -1.30
C VAL A 29 35.22 -15.69 -0.70
N ALA A 30 35.47 -15.41 0.57
CA ALA A 30 34.91 -14.26 1.27
C ALA A 30 35.82 -13.04 1.12
N TYR A 31 35.26 -11.89 0.82
CA TYR A 31 35.96 -10.63 0.66
C TYR A 31 35.35 -9.56 1.58
N GLN A 32 36.19 -8.63 2.00
CA GLN A 32 35.74 -7.40 2.65
C GLN A 32 35.59 -6.30 1.60
N TYR A 33 34.43 -5.64 1.60
CA TYR A 33 34.21 -4.39 0.88
C TYR A 33 34.69 -3.21 1.74
N ASN A 34 35.46 -2.31 1.15
CA ASN A 34 36.08 -1.19 1.86
C ASN A 34 35.75 0.19 1.25
N GLY A 35 34.61 0.30 0.57
CA GLY A 35 34.17 1.55 -0.05
C GLY A 35 34.92 1.97 -1.33
N LYS A 36 35.92 1.17 -1.74
CA LYS A 36 36.68 1.31 -3.00
C LYS A 36 36.79 -0.06 -3.66
N GLN A 37 36.92 -0.14 -4.94
CA GLN A 37 36.91 -1.40 -5.72
C GLN A 37 37.94 -2.47 -5.27
N ALA A 38 38.88 -2.16 -4.39
CA ALA A 38 39.86 -3.13 -3.86
C ALA A 38 39.21 -4.01 -2.80
N ARG A 39 39.06 -5.31 -3.09
CA ARG A 39 38.49 -6.32 -2.22
C ARG A 39 39.62 -7.12 -1.56
N THR A 40 39.68 -7.06 -0.23
CA THR A 40 40.63 -7.85 0.55
C THR A 40 40.02 -9.18 0.95
N PRO A 41 40.70 -10.33 0.83
CA PRO A 41 40.21 -11.59 1.37
C PRO A 41 39.91 -11.47 2.85
N LEU A 42 38.76 -12.02 3.29
CA LEU A 42 38.27 -11.93 4.65
C LEU A 42 38.23 -13.33 5.29
N GLY A 43 39.10 -13.57 6.25
CA GLY A 43 39.15 -14.82 6.99
C GLY A 43 38.19 -14.89 8.17
N ASN A 44 38.04 -16.11 8.70
CA ASN A 44 37.27 -16.41 9.91
C ASN A 44 35.79 -16.00 9.79
N VAL A 45 35.18 -16.16 8.60
CA VAL A 45 33.77 -15.96 8.34
C VAL A 45 33.06 -17.29 8.47
N THR A 46 32.04 -17.38 9.33
CA THR A 46 31.21 -18.58 9.45
C THR A 46 30.12 -18.54 8.37
N ILE A 47 30.07 -19.59 7.54
CA ILE A 47 29.18 -19.67 6.38
C ILE A 47 28.32 -20.94 6.53
N SER A 48 27.01 -20.79 6.43
CA SER A 48 26.04 -21.89 6.38
C SER A 48 25.10 -21.72 5.20
N TYR A 49 24.47 -22.79 4.73
CA TYR A 49 23.52 -22.74 3.64
C TYR A 49 22.31 -23.63 3.92
N ASP A 50 21.15 -23.27 3.40
CA ASP A 50 19.88 -24.00 3.46
C ASP A 50 19.45 -24.49 4.86
N GLY A 51 19.72 -23.71 5.89
CA GLY A 51 19.37 -24.09 7.26
C GLY A 51 20.10 -25.34 7.79
N ASN A 52 21.08 -25.85 7.03
CA ASN A 52 21.82 -27.03 7.42
C ASN A 52 22.78 -26.72 8.58
N GLN A 53 22.86 -27.61 9.58
CA GLN A 53 23.74 -27.45 10.73
C GLN A 53 25.25 -27.51 10.37
N ARG A 54 25.57 -27.81 9.12
CA ARG A 54 26.94 -27.82 8.63
C ARG A 54 27.39 -26.42 8.25
N THR A 55 28.24 -25.86 9.06
CA THR A 55 28.92 -24.61 8.82
C THR A 55 30.33 -24.85 8.28
N THR A 56 30.81 -23.96 7.41
CA THR A 56 32.22 -23.87 7.06
C THR A 56 32.78 -22.53 7.52
N ILE A 57 34.09 -22.46 7.75
CA ILE A 57 34.74 -21.19 8.12
C ILE A 57 35.76 -20.86 7.03
N SER A 58 35.77 -19.59 6.57
CA SER A 58 36.76 -19.18 5.58
C SER A 58 38.16 -19.13 6.15
N GLY A 59 39.13 -19.49 5.30
CA GLY A 59 40.56 -19.48 5.65
C GLY A 59 41.04 -18.13 6.15
N GLU A 60 41.87 -18.13 7.19
CA GLU A 60 42.26 -16.90 7.91
C GLU A 60 42.96 -15.86 7.04
N ARG A 61 43.76 -16.31 6.05
CA ARG A 61 44.59 -15.43 5.22
C ARG A 61 43.99 -15.14 3.85
N ASP A 62 43.33 -16.09 3.23
CA ASP A 62 42.89 -16.06 1.84
C ASP A 62 41.36 -16.02 1.67
N GLY A 63 40.62 -16.09 2.79
CA GLY A 63 39.16 -16.05 2.76
C GLY A 63 38.50 -17.26 2.08
N THR A 64 39.26 -18.27 1.64
CA THR A 64 38.70 -19.41 0.89
C THR A 64 37.87 -20.32 1.78
N PHE A 65 36.80 -20.87 1.20
CA PHE A 65 35.94 -21.86 1.85
C PHE A 65 35.41 -22.88 0.86
N SER A 66 34.79 -23.93 1.36
CA SER A 66 34.15 -24.96 0.54
C SER A 66 32.83 -25.41 1.19
N LEU A 67 31.76 -25.31 0.43
CA LEU A 67 30.44 -25.79 0.83
C LEU A 67 30.25 -27.22 0.31
N THR A 68 29.96 -28.17 1.18
CA THR A 68 29.67 -29.54 0.80
C THR A 68 28.16 -29.68 0.60
N LEU A 69 27.74 -29.77 -0.67
CA LEU A 69 26.34 -29.75 -1.08
C LEU A 69 25.85 -31.20 -1.31
N ALA A 70 25.04 -31.70 -0.42
CA ALA A 70 24.44 -33.02 -0.55
C ALA A 70 23.20 -32.97 -1.47
N GLY A 71 23.13 -33.91 -2.43
CA GLY A 71 21.99 -34.04 -3.32
C GLY A 71 21.90 -32.96 -4.43
N ARG A 72 22.92 -32.12 -4.61
CA ARG A 72 22.98 -31.10 -5.66
C ARG A 72 23.80 -31.58 -6.85
N LYS A 73 23.51 -31.02 -8.03
CA LYS A 73 24.25 -31.23 -9.28
C LYS A 73 24.79 -29.89 -9.78
N MET A 74 25.73 -29.96 -10.73
CA MET A 74 26.18 -28.75 -11.46
C MET A 74 24.97 -28.08 -12.11
N GLY A 75 24.83 -26.75 -11.92
CA GLY A 75 23.71 -25.96 -12.40
C GLY A 75 22.57 -25.77 -11.39
N ASP A 76 22.49 -26.58 -10.31
CA ASP A 76 21.52 -26.38 -9.27
C ASP A 76 21.83 -25.13 -8.45
N ARG A 77 20.82 -24.38 -8.01
CA ARG A 77 21.04 -23.27 -7.08
C ARG A 77 21.55 -23.77 -5.72
N ILE A 78 22.47 -23.04 -5.09
CA ILE A 78 23.00 -23.41 -3.77
C ILE A 78 21.91 -23.26 -2.70
N GLY A 79 21.02 -22.29 -2.85
CA GLY A 79 20.04 -21.89 -1.86
C GLY A 79 20.53 -20.77 -0.95
N MET A 80 19.80 -20.53 0.12
CA MET A 80 20.10 -19.40 1.01
C MET A 80 21.44 -19.62 1.75
N VAL A 81 22.38 -18.73 1.52
CA VAL A 81 23.67 -18.70 2.20
C VAL A 81 23.61 -17.70 3.35
N THR A 82 23.79 -18.17 4.54
CA THR A 82 23.83 -17.33 5.74
C THR A 82 25.27 -17.17 6.22
N VAL A 83 25.64 -15.95 6.53
CA VAL A 83 26.99 -15.60 6.96
C VAL A 83 26.93 -15.00 8.36
N ARG A 84 27.87 -15.39 9.23
CA ARG A 84 28.03 -14.79 10.55
C ARG A 84 29.45 -14.26 10.69
N LYS A 85 29.54 -12.95 10.75
CA LYS A 85 30.71 -12.19 11.16
C LYS A 85 30.21 -10.96 11.91
N ARG A 86 30.77 -10.66 13.06
CA ARG A 86 30.33 -9.57 13.95
C ARG A 86 30.32 -8.23 13.18
N GLU A 87 29.23 -7.50 13.29
CA GLU A 87 29.05 -6.15 12.68
C GLU A 87 29.18 -6.08 11.14
N MET A 88 29.09 -7.23 10.45
CA MET A 88 29.18 -7.27 8.98
C MET A 88 27.92 -7.88 8.37
N ILE A 89 27.54 -7.36 7.23
CA ILE A 89 26.45 -7.85 6.39
C ILE A 89 26.97 -8.38 5.06
N VAL A 90 26.20 -9.24 4.40
CA VAL A 90 26.54 -9.69 3.04
C VAL A 90 26.11 -8.60 2.06
N PHE A 91 27.09 -7.98 1.44
CA PHE A 91 26.90 -6.88 0.50
C PHE A 91 26.21 -7.34 -0.78
N ASN A 92 26.65 -8.47 -1.34
CA ASN A 92 26.12 -9.05 -2.58
C ASN A 92 25.12 -10.18 -2.35
N GLN A 93 24.20 -10.02 -1.37
CA GLN A 93 23.27 -11.07 -0.94
C GLN A 93 22.43 -11.63 -2.10
N GLN A 94 21.92 -10.79 -2.98
CA GLN A 94 21.12 -11.23 -4.12
C GLN A 94 21.90 -12.13 -5.07
N ALA A 95 23.13 -11.75 -5.41
CA ALA A 95 24.00 -12.58 -6.27
C ALA A 95 24.35 -13.91 -5.63
N VAL A 96 24.46 -13.95 -4.30
CA VAL A 96 24.71 -15.17 -3.51
C VAL A 96 23.49 -16.07 -3.50
N ASP A 97 22.32 -15.53 -3.29
CA ASP A 97 21.05 -16.28 -3.25
C ASP A 97 20.66 -16.85 -4.63
N GLU A 98 21.05 -16.17 -5.70
CA GLU A 98 20.84 -16.61 -7.09
C GLU A 98 21.94 -17.56 -7.59
N TRP A 99 22.99 -17.84 -6.80
CA TRP A 99 24.15 -18.62 -7.23
C TRP A 99 23.81 -20.09 -7.51
N SER A 100 24.18 -20.54 -8.69
CA SER A 100 24.09 -21.95 -9.07
C SER A 100 25.43 -22.66 -8.86
N VAL A 101 25.39 -23.95 -8.52
CA VAL A 101 26.58 -24.79 -8.35
C VAL A 101 27.38 -24.84 -9.65
N ARG A 102 28.61 -24.32 -9.64
CA ARG A 102 29.48 -24.24 -10.80
C ARG A 102 30.97 -24.34 -10.42
N LYS A 103 31.84 -24.41 -11.42
CA LYS A 103 33.29 -24.53 -11.19
C LYS A 103 33.90 -23.24 -10.63
N GLU A 104 33.32 -22.08 -10.96
CA GLU A 104 33.77 -20.80 -10.44
C GLU A 104 33.51 -20.72 -8.94
N PRO A 105 34.40 -20.06 -8.17
CA PRO A 105 34.20 -19.91 -6.74
C PRO A 105 33.05 -18.94 -6.45
N LEU A 106 32.18 -19.30 -5.49
CA LEU A 106 31.18 -18.40 -4.92
C LEU A 106 31.90 -17.21 -4.26
N ARG A 107 31.48 -16.01 -4.60
CA ARG A 107 32.05 -14.79 -4.04
C ARG A 107 31.11 -14.25 -2.96
N LEU A 108 31.55 -14.24 -1.72
CA LEU A 108 30.89 -13.59 -0.62
C LEU A 108 31.56 -12.25 -0.35
N ILE A 109 30.82 -11.17 -0.49
CA ILE A 109 31.32 -9.82 -0.22
C ILE A 109 30.62 -9.32 1.03
N LEU A 110 31.39 -9.06 2.08
CA LEU A 110 30.91 -8.53 3.33
C LEU A 110 31.36 -7.08 3.48
N CYS A 111 30.46 -6.23 3.97
CA CYS A 111 30.78 -4.87 4.34
C CYS A 111 30.40 -4.61 5.80
N ASP A 112 30.99 -3.57 6.37
CA ASP A 112 30.55 -3.04 7.64
C ASP A 112 29.10 -2.52 7.52
N ALA A 113 28.26 -2.82 8.51
CA ALA A 113 26.85 -2.45 8.47
C ALA A 113 26.65 -0.94 8.39
N ASP A 114 27.44 -0.17 9.15
CA ASP A 114 27.34 1.29 9.17
C ASP A 114 27.82 1.91 7.83
N GLU A 115 28.81 1.29 7.17
CA GLU A 115 29.26 1.72 5.84
C GLU A 115 28.20 1.46 4.78
N PHE A 116 27.53 0.30 4.86
CA PHE A 116 26.43 -0.03 3.95
C PHE A 116 25.26 0.94 4.11
N GLU A 117 24.85 1.23 5.35
CA GLU A 117 23.76 2.17 5.62
C GLU A 117 24.13 3.59 5.14
N ARG A 118 25.36 4.05 5.31
CA ARG A 118 25.81 5.34 4.76
C ARG A 118 25.72 5.41 3.24
N GLN A 119 26.08 4.33 2.52
CA GLN A 119 25.95 4.28 1.07
C GLN A 119 24.48 4.30 0.64
N LYS A 120 23.65 3.52 1.31
CA LYS A 120 22.21 3.49 1.10
C LYS A 120 21.58 4.86 1.33
N GLU A 121 21.89 5.53 2.43
CA GLU A 121 21.42 6.90 2.71
C GLU A 121 21.84 7.91 1.62
N ASN A 122 23.06 7.80 1.10
CA ASN A 122 23.50 8.65 -0.02
C ASN A 122 22.69 8.39 -1.30
N LEU A 123 22.42 7.13 -1.64
CA LEU A 123 21.57 6.75 -2.77
C LEU A 123 20.13 7.25 -2.60
N ILE A 124 19.56 7.15 -1.40
CA ILE A 124 18.25 7.71 -1.06
C ILE A 124 18.24 9.23 -1.28
N ALA A 125 19.27 9.93 -0.81
CA ALA A 125 19.38 11.39 -0.98
C ALA A 125 19.48 11.78 -2.47
N ILE A 126 20.27 11.05 -3.26
CA ILE A 126 20.37 11.23 -4.70
C ILE A 126 19.02 11.02 -5.37
N GLY A 127 18.37 9.90 -5.10
CA GLY A 127 17.07 9.57 -5.69
C GLY A 127 15.99 10.58 -5.34
N LYS A 128 15.87 10.99 -4.07
CA LYS A 128 14.93 12.04 -3.64
C LYS A 128 15.17 13.37 -4.34
N ARG A 129 16.42 13.76 -4.53
CA ARG A 129 16.78 14.98 -5.24
C ARG A 129 16.40 14.93 -6.72
N GLU A 130 16.67 13.82 -7.41
CA GLU A 130 16.34 13.67 -8.82
C GLU A 130 14.84 13.55 -9.06
N ALA A 131 14.12 12.83 -8.21
CA ALA A 131 12.68 12.77 -8.26
C ALA A 131 12.04 14.17 -8.12
N LYS A 132 12.55 14.99 -7.19
CA LYS A 132 12.12 16.39 -7.06
C LYS A 132 12.45 17.24 -8.29
N LYS A 133 13.67 17.15 -8.83
CA LYS A 133 14.03 17.88 -10.06
C LYS A 133 13.13 17.55 -11.23
N LYS A 134 12.77 16.27 -11.41
CA LYS A 134 11.86 15.82 -12.46
C LYS A 134 10.48 16.46 -12.29
N TYR A 135 9.94 16.44 -11.08
CA TYR A 135 8.68 17.11 -10.75
C TYR A 135 8.73 18.61 -11.02
N ASP A 136 9.76 19.32 -10.54
CA ASP A 136 9.92 20.77 -10.72
C ASP A 136 9.99 21.15 -12.22
N ARG A 137 10.69 20.36 -13.04
CA ARG A 137 10.75 20.53 -14.51
C ARG A 137 9.37 20.34 -15.15
N GLN A 138 8.63 19.30 -14.72
CA GLN A 138 7.30 19.02 -15.25
C GLN A 138 6.30 20.12 -14.87
N LYS A 139 6.36 20.57 -13.62
CA LYS A 139 5.59 21.70 -13.11
C LYS A 139 5.83 22.99 -13.93
N ALA A 140 7.10 23.35 -14.13
CA ALA A 140 7.48 24.52 -14.92
C ALA A 140 6.97 24.43 -16.38
N LYS A 141 7.04 23.24 -16.99
CA LYS A 141 6.51 23.01 -18.35
C LYS A 141 4.99 23.19 -18.40
N LEU A 142 4.25 22.70 -17.42
CA LEU A 142 2.80 22.84 -17.33
C LEU A 142 2.39 24.30 -17.06
N GLU A 143 3.16 25.03 -16.25
CA GLU A 143 2.95 26.47 -16.01
C GLU A 143 3.17 27.28 -17.29
N GLN A 144 4.17 26.94 -18.08
CA GLN A 144 4.42 27.58 -19.37
C GLN A 144 3.30 27.26 -20.37
N GLN A 145 2.85 26.01 -20.46
CA GLN A 145 1.74 25.63 -21.36
C GLN A 145 0.44 26.34 -21.02
N LEU A 146 0.17 26.58 -19.74
CA LEU A 146 -0.97 27.38 -19.29
C LEU A 146 -0.80 28.85 -19.70
N ALA A 147 0.39 29.43 -19.48
CA ALA A 147 0.70 30.80 -19.85
C ALA A 147 0.61 31.03 -21.38
N ASP A 148 1.01 30.03 -22.16
CA ASP A 148 0.91 30.03 -23.63
C ASP A 148 -0.51 29.80 -24.14
N GLY A 149 -1.50 29.59 -23.27
CA GLY A 149 -2.89 29.30 -23.65
C GLY A 149 -3.09 27.94 -24.33
N LYS A 150 -2.11 27.02 -24.19
CA LYS A 150 -2.13 25.68 -24.79
C LYS A 150 -2.80 24.63 -23.89
N MET A 151 -3.22 25.01 -22.69
CA MET A 151 -3.79 24.13 -21.68
C MET A 151 -4.77 24.93 -20.82
N GLN A 152 -5.83 24.30 -20.33
CA GLN A 152 -6.75 24.90 -19.36
C GLN A 152 -6.27 24.67 -17.92
N LEU A 153 -6.75 25.50 -16.98
CA LEU A 153 -6.32 25.43 -15.58
C LEU A 153 -6.61 24.06 -14.96
N ALA A 154 -7.78 23.49 -15.20
CA ALA A 154 -8.17 22.16 -14.71
C ALA A 154 -7.30 21.04 -15.27
N GLU A 155 -6.89 21.13 -16.54
CA GLU A 155 -5.97 20.16 -17.17
C GLU A 155 -4.56 20.26 -16.57
N LYS A 156 -4.10 21.50 -16.30
CA LYS A 156 -2.82 21.71 -15.60
C LYS A 156 -2.85 21.10 -14.21
N GLU A 157 -3.91 21.36 -13.44
CA GLU A 157 -4.05 20.82 -12.08
C GLU A 157 -4.07 19.30 -12.09
N ALA A 158 -4.83 18.66 -12.98
CA ALA A 158 -4.86 17.20 -13.13
C ALA A 158 -3.49 16.62 -13.51
N ALA A 159 -2.78 17.26 -14.46
CA ALA A 159 -1.45 16.82 -14.88
C ALA A 159 -0.39 17.04 -13.78
N LEU A 160 -0.51 18.12 -13.02
CA LEU A 160 0.37 18.40 -11.89
C LEU A 160 0.19 17.38 -10.75
N ASN A 161 -1.06 17.04 -10.46
CA ASN A 161 -1.37 16.03 -9.45
C ASN A 161 -0.84 14.64 -9.85
N LYS A 162 -1.01 14.23 -11.10
CA LYS A 162 -0.42 12.99 -11.62
C LYS A 162 1.10 12.98 -11.49
N ALA A 163 1.76 14.07 -11.85
CA ALA A 163 3.21 14.21 -11.73
C ALA A 163 3.68 14.14 -10.26
N TYR A 164 2.84 14.63 -9.38
CA TYR A 164 3.11 14.60 -7.95
C TYR A 164 2.91 13.20 -7.35
N GLU A 165 1.87 12.47 -7.75
CA GLU A 165 1.69 11.05 -7.38
C GLU A 165 2.88 10.19 -7.82
N GLU A 166 3.43 10.45 -9.01
CA GLU A 166 4.63 9.77 -9.50
C GLU A 166 5.86 10.08 -8.63
N LEU A 167 6.04 11.35 -8.23
CA LEU A 167 7.11 11.76 -7.31
C LEU A 167 7.03 10.99 -5.98
N GLU A 168 5.82 10.80 -5.49
CA GLU A 168 5.61 10.21 -4.18
C GLU A 168 5.78 8.70 -4.16
N ARG A 169 5.29 8.01 -5.19
CA ARG A 169 5.61 6.58 -5.36
C ARG A 169 7.12 6.36 -5.38
N ALA A 170 7.86 7.24 -6.08
CA ALA A 170 9.31 7.16 -6.09
C ALA A 170 9.91 7.30 -4.68
N ARG A 171 9.44 8.28 -3.92
CA ARG A 171 9.98 8.55 -2.57
C ARG A 171 9.70 7.41 -1.60
N ASN A 172 8.50 6.83 -1.64
CA ASN A 172 8.11 5.76 -0.73
C ASN A 172 8.88 4.45 -0.95
N ASN A 173 9.32 4.22 -2.19
CA ASN A 173 10.08 3.02 -2.54
C ASN A 173 11.61 3.25 -2.57
N MET A 174 12.05 4.46 -2.24
CA MET A 174 13.45 4.86 -2.41
C MET A 174 14.41 4.07 -1.53
N ASP A 175 13.99 3.73 -0.32
CA ASP A 175 14.80 2.97 0.63
C ASP A 175 15.11 1.56 0.10
N GLU A 176 14.09 0.91 -0.46
CA GLU A 176 14.20 -0.41 -1.08
C GLU A 176 15.10 -0.41 -2.31
N TYR A 177 14.86 0.54 -3.22
CA TYR A 177 15.68 0.60 -4.45
C TYR A 177 17.13 1.01 -4.16
N ALA A 178 17.34 1.84 -3.14
CA ALA A 178 18.69 2.16 -2.69
C ALA A 178 19.40 0.94 -2.10
N ASP A 179 18.69 0.10 -1.34
CA ASP A 179 19.23 -1.15 -0.81
C ASP A 179 19.62 -2.12 -1.95
N LEU A 180 18.71 -2.33 -2.91
CA LEU A 180 18.97 -3.19 -4.07
C LEU A 180 20.13 -2.67 -4.91
N PHE A 181 20.19 -1.38 -5.21
CA PHE A 181 21.27 -0.78 -5.99
C PHE A 181 22.61 -0.85 -5.25
N ALA A 182 22.61 -0.60 -3.93
CA ALA A 182 23.82 -0.67 -3.11
C ALA A 182 24.41 -2.09 -3.04
N ARG A 183 23.59 -3.15 -3.26
CA ARG A 183 24.03 -4.55 -3.24
C ARG A 183 24.54 -5.07 -4.59
N ILE A 184 24.54 -4.25 -5.65
CA ILE A 184 25.05 -4.68 -6.96
C ILE A 184 26.56 -4.96 -6.86
N ASP A 185 26.95 -6.17 -7.22
CA ASP A 185 28.37 -6.52 -7.33
C ASP A 185 28.98 -5.95 -8.62
N GLU A 186 29.68 -4.83 -8.50
CA GLU A 186 30.32 -4.15 -9.63
C GLU A 186 31.26 -5.03 -10.45
N SER A 187 31.77 -6.13 -9.88
CA SER A 187 32.62 -7.07 -10.60
C SER A 187 31.88 -8.06 -11.51
N GLU A 188 30.57 -8.18 -11.31
CA GLU A 188 29.70 -9.04 -12.10
C GLU A 188 28.99 -8.30 -13.23
N VAL A 189 29.18 -6.99 -13.33
CA VAL A 189 28.69 -6.16 -14.45
C VAL A 189 29.80 -5.79 -15.41
N ASP A 190 29.43 -5.35 -16.61
CA ASP A 190 30.43 -4.93 -17.59
C ASP A 190 31.02 -3.53 -17.28
N THR A 191 32.08 -3.16 -17.98
CA THR A 191 32.82 -1.90 -17.74
C THR A 191 31.94 -0.65 -17.93
N LEU A 192 30.96 -0.67 -18.84
CA LEU A 192 30.04 0.47 -19.02
C LEU A 192 29.09 0.59 -17.85
N ALA A 193 28.56 -0.53 -17.36
CA ALA A 193 27.72 -0.54 -16.18
C ALA A 193 28.50 -0.13 -14.91
N GLN A 194 29.75 -0.57 -14.74
CA GLN A 194 30.63 -0.10 -13.66
C GLN A 194 30.80 1.42 -13.68
N GLN A 195 31.11 2.01 -14.85
CA GLN A 195 31.21 3.46 -15.00
C GLN A 195 29.89 4.17 -14.71
N ALA A 196 28.78 3.58 -15.11
CA ALA A 196 27.45 4.13 -14.84
C ALA A 196 27.14 4.13 -13.34
N ILE A 197 27.45 3.04 -12.63
CA ILE A 197 27.28 2.92 -11.17
C ILE A 197 28.14 3.97 -10.45
N GLU A 198 29.39 4.15 -10.88
CA GLU A 198 30.26 5.17 -10.29
C GLU A 198 29.73 6.59 -10.48
N LEU A 199 29.25 6.94 -11.68
CA LEU A 199 28.60 8.23 -11.97
C LEU A 199 27.33 8.41 -11.11
N PHE A 200 26.54 7.35 -10.94
CA PHE A 200 25.34 7.39 -10.11
C PHE A 200 25.68 7.69 -8.64
N ASN A 201 26.68 7.01 -8.09
CA ASN A 201 27.17 7.22 -6.71
C ASN A 201 27.72 8.63 -6.49
N GLN A 202 28.25 9.27 -7.55
CA GLN A 202 28.67 10.67 -7.54
C GLN A 202 27.51 11.66 -7.65
N GLY A 203 26.28 11.17 -7.86
CA GLY A 203 25.08 11.98 -8.04
C GLY A 203 24.89 12.54 -9.44
N GLU A 204 25.67 12.08 -10.43
CA GLU A 204 25.56 12.47 -11.83
C GLU A 204 24.56 11.57 -12.60
N VAL A 205 23.33 11.52 -12.08
CA VAL A 205 22.32 10.55 -12.47
C VAL A 205 22.02 10.53 -13.98
N GLU A 206 21.86 11.70 -14.60
CA GLU A 206 21.57 11.76 -16.06
C GLU A 206 22.72 11.21 -16.90
N ARG A 207 23.96 11.39 -16.44
CA ARG A 207 25.14 10.81 -17.12
C ARG A 207 25.23 9.30 -16.91
N ALA A 208 24.92 8.85 -15.70
CA ALA A 208 24.85 7.43 -15.36
C ALA A 208 23.82 6.71 -16.23
N ILE A 209 22.61 7.25 -16.34
CA ILE A 209 21.55 6.69 -17.19
C ILE A 209 21.97 6.60 -18.66
N ARG A 210 22.54 7.67 -19.23
CA ARG A 210 23.05 7.61 -20.59
C ARG A 210 24.11 6.53 -20.77
N LYS A 211 24.95 6.34 -19.72
CA LYS A 211 26.02 5.32 -19.77
C LYS A 211 25.43 3.90 -19.73
N PHE A 212 24.37 3.67 -18.99
CA PHE A 212 23.61 2.41 -19.04
C PHE A 212 22.95 2.19 -20.42
N GLU A 213 22.37 3.24 -21.01
CA GLU A 213 21.73 3.16 -22.32
C GLU A 213 22.76 2.83 -23.44
N GLU A 214 24.00 3.39 -23.36
CA GLU A 214 25.12 3.03 -24.27
C GLU A 214 25.47 1.54 -24.23
N GLY A 215 25.15 0.86 -23.15
CA GLY A 215 25.41 -0.56 -22.94
C GLY A 215 24.61 -1.50 -23.83
N HIS A 216 23.45 -1.08 -24.36
CA HIS A 216 22.56 -1.89 -25.20
C HIS A 216 22.31 -3.31 -24.66
N TYR A 217 22.04 -3.42 -23.34
CA TYR A 217 22.08 -4.70 -22.62
C TYR A 217 21.02 -5.71 -23.08
N MET A 218 19.84 -5.25 -23.54
CA MET A 218 18.85 -6.16 -24.13
C MET A 218 19.36 -6.79 -25.44
N GLU A 219 20.05 -6.03 -26.29
CA GLU A 219 20.64 -6.56 -27.50
C GLU A 219 21.81 -7.52 -27.20
N LYS A 220 22.64 -7.16 -26.19
CA LYS A 220 23.70 -8.07 -25.70
C LYS A 220 23.13 -9.38 -25.16
N LEU A 221 22.02 -9.31 -24.40
CA LEU A 221 21.35 -10.49 -23.90
C LEU A 221 20.79 -11.37 -25.04
N ASP A 222 20.12 -10.76 -26.02
CA ASP A 222 19.59 -11.48 -27.19
C ASP A 222 20.71 -12.18 -27.97
N ASN A 223 21.85 -11.49 -28.20
CA ASN A 223 22.98 -12.07 -28.89
C ASN A 223 23.65 -13.19 -28.08
N ALA A 224 23.77 -13.03 -26.75
CA ALA A 224 24.34 -14.06 -25.89
C ALA A 224 23.45 -15.32 -25.85
N ILE A 225 22.10 -15.16 -25.74
CA ILE A 225 21.15 -16.27 -25.80
C ILE A 225 21.19 -16.98 -27.16
N LYS A 226 21.28 -16.23 -28.25
CA LYS A 226 21.42 -16.78 -29.61
C LYS A 226 22.72 -17.59 -29.77
N ASN A 227 23.83 -17.04 -29.28
CA ASN A 227 25.13 -17.69 -29.31
C ASN A 227 25.15 -18.96 -28.44
N SER A 228 24.54 -18.93 -27.26
CA SER A 228 24.38 -20.11 -26.40
C SER A 228 23.59 -21.22 -27.08
N LYS A 229 22.44 -20.90 -27.71
CA LYS A 229 21.64 -21.85 -28.46
C LYS A 229 22.35 -22.42 -29.70
N GLN A 230 23.25 -21.63 -30.30
CA GLN A 230 24.05 -22.04 -31.43
C GLN A 230 25.22 -22.94 -31.00
N ALA A 231 25.80 -22.67 -29.82
CA ALA A 231 26.83 -23.50 -29.21
C ALA A 231 26.29 -24.88 -28.79
N ASP A 232 25.03 -24.97 -28.32
CA ASP A 232 24.36 -26.24 -28.01
C ASP A 232 24.21 -27.16 -29.25
N LYS A 233 24.21 -26.60 -30.46
CA LYS A 233 24.14 -27.34 -31.74
C LYS A 233 25.48 -27.86 -32.25
N LEU A 234 26.61 -27.37 -31.71
CA LEU A 234 27.96 -27.65 -32.19
C LEU A 234 28.82 -28.42 -31.17
N MET A 235 28.32 -29.49 -30.66
CA MET A 235 28.68 -30.22 -29.44
C MET A 235 30.11 -30.77 -29.28
N ALA A 236 31.09 -30.52 -30.12
CA ALA A 236 32.44 -31.11 -30.01
C ALA A 236 33.63 -30.11 -29.94
N VAL A 237 33.41 -28.83 -30.28
CA VAL A 237 34.46 -27.76 -30.17
C VAL A 237 34.04 -26.65 -29.19
N ALA A 238 32.90 -26.77 -28.58
CA ALA A 238 32.07 -25.69 -28.06
C ALA A 238 32.05 -25.54 -26.54
N GLU A 239 32.71 -26.37 -25.74
CA GLU A 239 32.62 -26.27 -24.28
C GLU A 239 33.16 -24.90 -23.78
N GLN A 240 34.29 -24.46 -24.33
CA GLN A 240 34.81 -23.11 -23.99
C GLN A 240 33.98 -21.97 -24.55
N ALA A 241 33.43 -22.14 -25.77
CA ALA A 241 32.55 -21.12 -26.35
C ALA A 241 31.21 -21.02 -25.62
N LYS A 242 30.68 -22.14 -25.15
CA LYS A 242 29.45 -22.23 -24.33
C LYS A 242 29.66 -21.58 -22.97
N GLU A 243 30.79 -21.85 -22.29
CA GLU A 243 31.14 -21.19 -21.01
C GLU A 243 31.21 -19.67 -21.18
N ARG A 244 31.90 -19.18 -22.23
CA ARG A 244 31.99 -17.71 -22.49
C ARG A 244 30.61 -17.12 -22.80
N ALA A 245 29.81 -17.72 -23.66
CA ALA A 245 28.48 -17.24 -23.98
C ALA A 245 27.55 -17.23 -22.75
N THR A 246 27.72 -18.22 -21.85
CA THR A 246 26.97 -18.25 -20.58
C THR A 246 27.42 -17.13 -19.63
N GLN A 247 28.74 -16.88 -19.53
CA GLN A 247 29.27 -15.77 -18.72
C GLN A 247 28.83 -14.40 -19.27
N ASP A 248 28.89 -14.21 -20.61
CA ASP A 248 28.44 -12.98 -21.26
C ASP A 248 26.96 -12.74 -21.06
N SER A 249 26.14 -13.82 -21.08
CA SER A 249 24.70 -13.74 -20.75
C SER A 249 24.48 -13.31 -19.31
N LEU A 250 25.20 -13.90 -18.35
CA LEU A 250 25.10 -13.54 -16.93
C LEU A 250 25.47 -12.08 -16.69
N LYS A 251 26.59 -11.61 -17.29
CA LYS A 251 26.98 -10.20 -17.16
C LYS A 251 25.98 -9.26 -17.78
N ALA A 252 25.41 -9.60 -18.94
CA ALA A 252 24.36 -8.80 -19.55
C ALA A 252 23.12 -8.69 -18.69
N VAL A 253 22.69 -9.80 -18.05
CA VAL A 253 21.55 -9.81 -17.10
C VAL A 253 21.85 -8.94 -15.89
N GLN A 254 23.02 -9.06 -15.28
CA GLN A 254 23.38 -8.25 -14.10
C GLN A 254 23.49 -6.76 -14.45
N SER A 255 24.08 -6.42 -15.60
CA SER A 255 24.14 -5.04 -16.08
C SER A 255 22.75 -4.46 -16.36
N LEU A 256 21.84 -5.30 -16.89
CA LEU A 256 20.45 -4.91 -17.12
C LEU A 256 19.69 -4.70 -15.80
N LYS A 257 19.90 -5.56 -14.79
CA LYS A 257 19.35 -5.36 -13.45
C LYS A 257 19.83 -4.05 -12.84
N ALA A 258 21.13 -3.76 -12.93
CA ALA A 258 21.67 -2.48 -12.46
C ALA A 258 21.01 -1.27 -13.17
N GLN A 259 20.78 -1.36 -14.46
CA GLN A 259 20.09 -0.33 -15.24
C GLN A 259 18.63 -0.17 -14.80
N ILE A 260 17.90 -1.29 -14.55
CA ILE A 260 16.54 -1.29 -14.05
C ILE A 260 16.44 -0.56 -12.70
N GLU A 261 17.33 -0.89 -11.75
CA GLU A 261 17.36 -0.23 -10.44
C GLU A 261 17.73 1.25 -10.55
N ALA A 262 18.66 1.62 -11.44
CA ALA A 262 18.97 3.01 -11.73
C ALA A 262 17.76 3.78 -12.29
N TYR A 263 16.96 3.18 -13.18
CA TYR A 263 15.72 3.78 -13.67
C TYR A 263 14.68 3.93 -12.55
N LYS A 264 14.52 2.94 -11.67
CA LYS A 264 13.62 3.02 -10.52
C LYS A 264 14.02 4.17 -9.60
N LEU A 265 15.30 4.29 -9.25
CA LEU A 265 15.85 5.39 -8.44
C LEU A 265 15.68 6.77 -9.10
N ASN A 266 15.76 6.82 -10.43
CA ASN A 266 15.52 8.06 -11.19
C ASN A 266 14.04 8.31 -11.51
N ASN A 267 13.12 7.52 -10.93
CA ASN A 267 11.68 7.64 -11.16
C ASN A 267 11.26 7.46 -12.64
N GLU A 268 11.99 6.66 -13.39
CA GLU A 268 11.70 6.32 -14.79
C GLU A 268 11.01 4.94 -14.88
N TRP A 269 9.83 4.85 -14.24
CA TRP A 269 9.10 3.59 -14.04
C TRP A 269 8.72 2.88 -15.33
N GLU A 270 8.38 3.61 -16.38
CA GLU A 270 8.03 3.03 -17.68
C GLU A 270 9.23 2.28 -18.26
N LYS A 271 10.40 2.93 -18.30
CA LYS A 271 11.62 2.31 -18.80
C LYS A 271 12.04 1.10 -17.95
N ALA A 272 11.97 1.24 -16.62
CA ALA A 272 12.25 0.12 -15.72
C ALA A 272 11.31 -1.06 -15.99
N GLY A 273 10.01 -0.79 -16.18
CA GLY A 273 9.00 -1.80 -16.46
C GLY A 273 9.22 -2.49 -17.82
N GLU A 274 9.56 -1.74 -18.87
CA GLU A 274 9.86 -2.30 -20.19
C GLU A 274 11.07 -3.26 -20.14
N LEU A 275 12.14 -2.86 -19.44
CA LEU A 275 13.33 -3.70 -19.30
C LEU A 275 13.05 -4.93 -18.43
N LEU A 276 12.33 -4.80 -17.31
CA LEU A 276 11.90 -5.93 -16.48
C LEU A 276 11.04 -6.92 -17.28
N LYS A 277 10.07 -6.41 -18.05
CA LYS A 277 9.23 -7.24 -18.93
C LYS A 277 10.07 -7.97 -19.95
N GLY A 278 10.96 -7.24 -20.62
CA GLY A 278 11.88 -7.82 -21.61
C GLY A 278 12.77 -8.91 -21.00
N LEU A 279 13.25 -8.70 -19.78
CA LEU A 279 14.05 -9.67 -19.06
C LEU A 279 13.20 -10.90 -18.69
N ALA A 280 12.01 -10.72 -18.12
CA ALA A 280 11.09 -11.78 -17.76
C ALA A 280 10.66 -12.64 -18.96
N ASP A 281 10.49 -12.03 -20.15
CA ASP A 281 10.08 -12.74 -21.36
C ASP A 281 11.23 -13.47 -22.04
N LYS A 282 12.47 -12.97 -21.94
CA LYS A 282 13.61 -13.48 -22.69
C LYS A 282 14.52 -14.41 -21.91
N SER A 283 14.71 -14.19 -20.60
CA SER A 283 15.63 -15.00 -19.78
C SER A 283 15.16 -16.44 -19.60
N GLY A 284 13.83 -16.65 -19.58
CA GLY A 284 13.24 -17.93 -19.18
C GLY A 284 13.38 -18.25 -17.68
N ASP A 285 13.98 -17.34 -16.93
CA ASP A 285 14.12 -17.47 -15.48
C ASP A 285 12.82 -17.10 -14.78
N VAL A 286 12.33 -17.99 -13.93
CA VAL A 286 11.06 -17.79 -13.24
C VAL A 286 11.14 -16.70 -12.18
N GLY A 287 12.34 -16.43 -11.62
CA GLY A 287 12.59 -15.32 -10.71
C GLY A 287 12.35 -13.97 -11.39
N GLU A 288 12.78 -13.80 -12.64
CA GLU A 288 12.56 -12.58 -13.40
C GLU A 288 11.08 -12.39 -13.76
N ILE A 289 10.37 -13.51 -13.99
CA ILE A 289 8.92 -13.49 -14.21
C ILE A 289 8.21 -12.99 -12.94
N CYS A 290 8.60 -13.49 -11.76
CA CYS A 290 8.07 -13.03 -10.47
C CYS A 290 8.44 -11.56 -10.20
N ALA A 291 9.66 -11.14 -10.50
CA ALA A 291 10.12 -9.76 -10.31
C ALA A 291 9.28 -8.77 -11.14
N TYR A 292 8.97 -9.12 -12.40
CA TYR A 292 8.08 -8.30 -13.21
C TYR A 292 6.64 -8.31 -12.71
N ALA A 293 6.13 -9.48 -12.29
CA ALA A 293 4.79 -9.58 -11.70
C ALA A 293 4.62 -8.70 -10.46
N LEU A 294 5.63 -8.72 -9.58
CA LEU A 294 5.69 -7.87 -8.39
C LEU A 294 5.76 -6.38 -8.77
N PHE A 295 6.61 -6.02 -9.72
CA PHE A 295 6.66 -4.65 -10.23
C PHE A 295 5.29 -4.17 -10.72
N CYS A 296 4.58 -5.01 -11.47
CA CYS A 296 3.22 -4.70 -11.93
C CYS A 296 2.23 -4.54 -10.77
N LEU A 297 2.32 -5.39 -9.73
CA LEU A 297 1.49 -5.27 -8.52
C LEU A 297 1.70 -3.93 -7.82
N VAL A 298 2.95 -3.54 -7.61
CA VAL A 298 3.33 -2.25 -6.99
C VAL A 298 2.84 -1.05 -7.82
N GLN A 299 2.86 -1.18 -9.16
CA GLN A 299 2.37 -0.14 -10.06
C GLN A 299 0.85 -0.19 -10.30
N ASN A 300 0.10 -1.01 -9.53
CA ASN A 300 -1.34 -1.23 -9.69
C ASN A 300 -1.76 -1.76 -11.09
N LYS A 301 -0.83 -2.37 -11.82
CA LYS A 301 -1.09 -3.05 -13.10
C LYS A 301 -1.54 -4.50 -12.85
N PHE A 302 -2.69 -4.64 -12.17
CA PHE A 302 -3.15 -5.92 -11.63
C PHE A 302 -3.32 -7.03 -12.69
N GLY A 303 -3.81 -6.70 -13.89
CA GLY A 303 -3.99 -7.67 -14.97
C GLY A 303 -2.67 -8.25 -15.48
N GLU A 304 -1.62 -7.43 -15.63
CA GLU A 304 -0.29 -7.90 -15.99
C GLU A 304 0.33 -8.71 -14.84
N SER A 305 0.20 -8.23 -13.61
CA SER A 305 0.67 -8.93 -12.41
C SER A 305 0.06 -10.35 -12.33
N GLU A 306 -1.25 -10.48 -12.48
CA GLU A 306 -1.96 -11.75 -12.52
C GLU A 306 -1.40 -12.67 -13.61
N THR A 307 -1.21 -12.13 -14.82
CA THR A 307 -0.72 -12.90 -15.97
C THR A 307 0.65 -13.50 -15.69
N TYR A 308 1.59 -12.70 -15.16
CA TYR A 308 2.95 -13.15 -14.93
C TYR A 308 3.08 -14.04 -13.69
N TYR A 309 2.34 -13.79 -12.62
CA TYR A 309 2.29 -14.74 -11.50
C TYR A 309 1.69 -16.08 -11.87
N ASN A 310 0.65 -16.14 -12.72
CA ASN A 310 0.10 -17.39 -13.25
C ASN A 310 1.12 -18.14 -14.13
N LYS A 311 1.90 -17.41 -14.94
CA LYS A 311 3.01 -17.98 -15.71
C LYS A 311 4.06 -18.60 -14.79
N ALA A 312 4.46 -17.87 -13.75
CA ALA A 312 5.41 -18.34 -12.73
C ALA A 312 4.87 -19.56 -11.98
N LEU A 313 3.62 -19.52 -11.52
CA LEU A 313 2.96 -20.62 -10.82
C LEU A 313 2.93 -21.90 -11.67
N THR A 314 2.62 -21.77 -12.95
CA THR A 314 2.61 -22.91 -13.89
C THR A 314 4.00 -23.55 -13.99
N ILE A 315 5.04 -22.74 -14.06
CA ILE A 315 6.43 -23.24 -14.11
C ILE A 315 6.81 -23.88 -12.78
N PHE A 316 6.51 -23.25 -11.65
CA PHE A 316 6.85 -23.79 -10.33
C PHE A 316 6.10 -25.08 -10.03
N ARG A 317 4.81 -25.21 -10.38
CA ARG A 317 4.07 -26.45 -10.22
C ARG A 317 4.71 -27.60 -11.02
N ARG A 318 5.08 -27.37 -12.26
CA ARG A 318 5.81 -28.35 -13.08
C ARG A 318 7.17 -28.73 -12.50
N LEU A 319 7.92 -27.75 -11.97
CA LEU A 319 9.20 -28.02 -11.30
C LEU A 319 9.00 -28.77 -9.99
N ALA A 320 7.93 -28.48 -9.25
CA ALA A 320 7.59 -29.16 -8.01
C ALA A 320 7.16 -30.64 -8.22
N GLU A 321 6.62 -30.99 -9.40
CA GLU A 321 6.37 -32.40 -9.77
C GLU A 321 7.67 -33.20 -9.85
N SER A 322 8.72 -32.59 -10.39
CA SER A 322 10.03 -33.25 -10.55
C SER A 322 10.91 -33.16 -9.29
N ASN A 323 10.80 -32.08 -8.53
CA ASN A 323 11.55 -31.85 -7.30
C ASN A 323 10.68 -31.10 -6.27
N PRO A 324 9.80 -31.81 -5.54
CA PRO A 324 8.88 -31.21 -4.60
C PRO A 324 9.56 -30.40 -3.50
N SER A 325 10.64 -30.93 -2.95
CA SER A 325 11.37 -30.28 -1.84
C SER A 325 12.03 -28.96 -2.23
N ALA A 326 12.34 -28.80 -3.53
CA ALA A 326 12.99 -27.59 -4.02
C ALA A 326 11.99 -26.49 -4.39
N TYR A 327 10.76 -26.85 -4.81
CA TYR A 327 9.88 -25.86 -5.46
C TYR A 327 8.51 -25.68 -4.81
N LYS A 328 8.12 -26.49 -3.83
CA LYS A 328 6.83 -26.32 -3.14
C LYS A 328 6.70 -24.99 -2.39
N ALA A 329 7.80 -24.53 -1.77
CA ALA A 329 7.84 -23.21 -1.15
C ALA A 329 7.53 -22.09 -2.15
N ASN A 330 8.07 -22.20 -3.37
CA ASN A 330 7.82 -21.23 -4.43
C ASN A 330 6.38 -21.25 -4.92
N VAL A 331 5.79 -22.43 -5.05
CA VAL A 331 4.37 -22.57 -5.35
C VAL A 331 3.56 -21.81 -4.30
N ALA A 332 3.82 -22.06 -3.02
CA ALA A 332 3.08 -21.43 -1.92
C ALA A 332 3.26 -19.90 -1.87
N ILE A 333 4.49 -19.41 -2.06
CA ILE A 333 4.77 -17.98 -2.13
C ILE A 333 4.04 -17.34 -3.32
N THR A 334 4.13 -17.96 -4.51
CA THR A 334 3.47 -17.42 -5.71
C THR A 334 1.94 -17.40 -5.56
N LEU A 335 1.36 -18.40 -4.90
CA LEU A 335 -0.05 -18.43 -4.57
C LEU A 335 -0.45 -17.29 -3.64
N ASN A 336 0.35 -17.01 -2.60
CA ASN A 336 0.12 -15.86 -1.71
C ASN A 336 0.16 -14.52 -2.49
N GLU A 337 1.11 -14.35 -3.39
CA GLU A 337 1.20 -13.13 -4.22
C GLU A 337 -0.02 -12.99 -5.15
N LEU A 338 -0.47 -14.06 -5.77
CA LEU A 338 -1.72 -14.09 -6.55
C LEU A 338 -2.94 -13.75 -5.68
N ALA A 339 -3.00 -14.26 -4.46
CA ALA A 339 -4.08 -13.93 -3.53
C ALA A 339 -4.12 -12.42 -3.23
N ILE A 340 -2.97 -11.76 -3.12
CA ILE A 340 -2.90 -10.30 -2.94
C ILE A 340 -3.48 -9.59 -4.18
N VAL A 341 -3.12 -10.03 -5.40
CA VAL A 341 -3.66 -9.46 -6.64
C VAL A 341 -5.19 -9.62 -6.69
N TYR A 342 -5.70 -10.80 -6.36
CA TYR A 342 -7.14 -11.05 -6.34
C TYR A 342 -7.87 -10.24 -5.25
N ALA A 343 -7.29 -10.10 -4.07
CA ALA A 343 -7.86 -9.27 -3.01
C ALA A 343 -7.91 -7.79 -3.41
N LYS A 344 -6.86 -7.28 -4.08
CA LYS A 344 -6.81 -5.90 -4.61
C LYS A 344 -7.85 -5.64 -5.70
N THR A 345 -8.21 -6.65 -6.46
CA THR A 345 -9.26 -6.61 -7.49
C THR A 345 -10.64 -7.06 -6.98
N GLN A 346 -10.81 -7.18 -5.65
CA GLN A 346 -12.05 -7.60 -4.97
C GLN A 346 -12.55 -9.01 -5.35
N ARG A 347 -11.69 -9.83 -5.90
CA ARG A 347 -11.96 -11.24 -6.24
C ARG A 347 -11.66 -12.13 -5.03
N PHE A 348 -12.44 -11.94 -3.97
CA PHE A 348 -12.15 -12.54 -2.66
C PHE A 348 -12.23 -14.08 -2.65
N SER A 349 -13.08 -14.69 -3.47
CA SER A 349 -13.19 -16.15 -3.56
C SER A 349 -11.92 -16.79 -4.13
N GLU A 350 -11.34 -16.16 -5.16
CA GLU A 350 -10.07 -16.62 -5.74
C GLU A 350 -8.91 -16.34 -4.78
N ALA A 351 -8.89 -15.18 -4.11
CA ALA A 351 -7.89 -14.86 -3.09
C ALA A 351 -7.91 -15.90 -1.95
N GLU A 352 -9.10 -16.26 -1.48
CA GLU A 352 -9.29 -17.29 -0.45
C GLU A 352 -8.76 -18.65 -0.89
N SER A 353 -9.08 -19.08 -2.12
CA SER A 353 -8.61 -20.33 -2.67
C SER A 353 -7.10 -20.42 -2.75
N MET A 354 -6.44 -19.35 -3.26
CA MET A 354 -4.98 -19.27 -3.37
C MET A 354 -4.31 -19.30 -1.99
N ASN A 355 -4.82 -18.51 -1.04
CA ASN A 355 -4.28 -18.48 0.31
C ASN A 355 -4.45 -19.82 1.04
N LYS A 356 -5.57 -20.55 0.86
CA LYS A 356 -5.77 -21.87 1.46
C LYS A 356 -4.73 -22.86 0.97
N GLU A 357 -4.51 -22.95 -0.35
CA GLU A 357 -3.48 -23.80 -0.93
C GLU A 357 -2.08 -23.42 -0.43
N ALA A 358 -1.78 -22.13 -0.36
CA ALA A 358 -0.50 -21.62 0.16
C ALA A 358 -0.28 -21.99 1.63
N LEU A 359 -1.29 -21.78 2.49
CA LEU A 359 -1.21 -22.05 3.92
C LEU A 359 -1.01 -23.54 4.22
N GLU A 360 -1.67 -24.43 3.49
CA GLU A 360 -1.51 -25.87 3.65
C GLU A 360 -0.04 -26.29 3.48
N GLU A 361 0.62 -25.80 2.44
CA GLU A 361 2.01 -26.13 2.18
C GLU A 361 2.98 -25.37 3.11
N LEU A 362 2.72 -24.08 3.41
CA LEU A 362 3.58 -23.29 4.30
C LEU A 362 3.59 -23.80 5.73
N ARG A 363 2.48 -24.35 6.24
CA ARG A 363 2.44 -24.97 7.55
C ARG A 363 3.36 -26.18 7.61
N ARG A 364 3.31 -27.06 6.61
CA ARG A 364 4.22 -28.22 6.52
C ARG A 364 5.70 -27.80 6.44
N LEU A 365 5.97 -26.77 5.66
CA LEU A 365 7.32 -26.21 5.50
C LEU A 365 7.82 -25.58 6.80
N ALA A 366 6.97 -24.80 7.49
CA ALA A 366 7.30 -24.16 8.76
C ALA A 366 7.53 -25.18 9.89
N GLU A 367 6.81 -26.31 9.91
CA GLU A 367 7.09 -27.42 10.84
C GLU A 367 8.49 -28.00 10.61
N SER A 368 8.93 -28.12 9.36
CA SER A 368 10.24 -28.67 9.01
C SER A 368 11.38 -27.67 9.18
N ASN A 369 11.16 -26.40 8.92
CA ASN A 369 12.15 -25.34 9.03
C ASN A 369 11.51 -24.00 9.44
N PRO A 370 11.23 -23.81 10.74
CA PRO A 370 10.55 -22.62 11.26
C PRO A 370 11.27 -21.32 10.91
N SER A 371 12.61 -21.30 11.06
CA SER A 371 13.41 -20.08 10.86
C SER A 371 13.34 -19.51 9.44
N VAL A 372 12.97 -20.33 8.44
CA VAL A 372 12.87 -19.94 7.04
C VAL A 372 11.43 -19.59 6.66
N TYR A 373 10.46 -20.38 7.14
CA TYR A 373 9.11 -20.30 6.59
C TYR A 373 8.07 -19.64 7.50
N GLU A 374 8.34 -19.48 8.80
CA GLU A 374 7.39 -18.87 9.73
C GLU A 374 7.05 -17.42 9.34
N HIS A 375 8.02 -16.67 8.85
CA HIS A 375 7.77 -15.31 8.39
C HIS A 375 6.77 -15.27 7.21
N VAL A 376 6.96 -16.12 6.19
CA VAL A 376 6.05 -16.23 5.06
C VAL A 376 4.67 -16.75 5.49
N LEU A 377 4.64 -17.72 6.39
CA LEU A 377 3.41 -18.23 6.98
C LEU A 377 2.64 -17.12 7.69
N GLY A 378 3.30 -16.32 8.53
CA GLY A 378 2.69 -15.18 9.21
C GLY A 378 2.11 -14.13 8.27
N ASN A 379 2.80 -13.86 7.16
CA ASN A 379 2.31 -12.94 6.13
C ASN A 379 1.07 -13.52 5.42
N THR A 380 1.10 -14.79 5.04
CA THR A 380 -0.03 -15.44 4.35
C THR A 380 -1.26 -15.55 5.25
N LEU A 381 -1.08 -15.87 6.54
CA LEU A 381 -2.14 -15.86 7.55
C LEU A 381 -2.79 -14.48 7.66
N ASN A 382 -1.97 -13.43 7.74
CA ASN A 382 -2.47 -12.06 7.81
C ASN A 382 -3.24 -11.65 6.55
N ASN A 383 -2.75 -12.03 5.35
CA ASN A 383 -3.43 -11.76 4.09
C ASN A 383 -4.77 -12.50 3.99
N MET A 384 -4.81 -13.76 4.42
CA MET A 384 -6.05 -14.54 4.47
C MET A 384 -7.05 -13.93 5.46
N ALA A 385 -6.58 -13.50 6.64
CA ALA A 385 -7.42 -12.82 7.61
C ALA A 385 -8.06 -11.55 7.04
N LEU A 386 -7.33 -10.75 6.28
CA LEU A 386 -7.87 -9.57 5.59
C LEU A 386 -8.94 -9.95 4.55
N VAL A 387 -8.78 -11.06 3.83
CA VAL A 387 -9.82 -11.59 2.94
C VAL A 387 -11.07 -11.94 3.75
N TYR A 388 -10.93 -12.63 4.87
CA TYR A 388 -12.03 -12.99 5.76
C TYR A 388 -12.72 -11.78 6.40
N VAL A 389 -11.99 -10.73 6.76
CA VAL A 389 -12.59 -9.46 7.20
C VAL A 389 -13.50 -8.85 6.13
N ASN A 390 -13.05 -8.87 4.86
CA ASN A 390 -13.82 -8.31 3.74
C ASN A 390 -15.04 -9.18 3.37
N THR A 391 -14.96 -10.49 3.59
CA THR A 391 -16.06 -11.43 3.37
C THR A 391 -16.92 -11.64 4.64
N LYS A 392 -16.67 -10.88 5.71
CA LYS A 392 -17.39 -10.92 7.00
C LYS A 392 -17.29 -12.25 7.77
N HIS A 393 -16.27 -13.06 7.50
CA HIS A 393 -15.92 -14.25 8.28
C HIS A 393 -15.03 -13.85 9.46
N PHE A 394 -15.61 -13.11 10.42
CA PHE A 394 -14.82 -12.43 11.47
C PHE A 394 -14.16 -13.39 12.46
N SER A 395 -14.77 -14.54 12.73
CA SER A 395 -14.20 -15.54 13.64
C SER A 395 -12.93 -16.18 13.08
N GLU A 396 -12.97 -16.53 11.78
CA GLU A 396 -11.83 -17.09 11.06
C GLU A 396 -10.73 -16.04 10.89
N ALA A 397 -11.10 -14.79 10.60
CA ALA A 397 -10.16 -13.68 10.51
C ALA A 397 -9.40 -13.48 11.83
N GLU A 398 -10.12 -13.51 12.96
CA GLU A 398 -9.53 -13.36 14.28
C GLU A 398 -8.53 -14.47 14.60
N SER A 399 -8.92 -15.72 14.33
CA SER A 399 -8.04 -16.87 14.55
C SER A 399 -6.73 -16.73 13.76
N MET A 400 -6.81 -16.31 12.49
CA MET A 400 -5.64 -16.15 11.63
C MET A 400 -4.78 -14.96 12.01
N HIS A 401 -5.38 -13.82 12.38
CA HIS A 401 -4.60 -12.69 12.87
C HIS A 401 -3.87 -13.00 14.17
N LYS A 402 -4.49 -13.76 15.09
CA LYS A 402 -3.83 -14.19 16.33
C LYS A 402 -2.68 -15.15 16.07
N GLU A 403 -2.87 -16.14 15.20
CA GLU A 403 -1.81 -17.07 14.80
C GLU A 403 -0.64 -16.31 14.13
N ALA A 404 -0.93 -15.38 13.22
CA ALA A 404 0.10 -14.55 12.59
C ALA A 404 0.86 -13.69 13.61
N LEU A 405 0.14 -13.09 14.56
CA LEU A 405 0.73 -12.28 15.62
C LEU A 405 1.65 -13.11 16.53
N GLU A 406 1.25 -14.32 16.90
CA GLU A 406 2.07 -15.22 17.71
C GLU A 406 3.39 -15.58 17.00
N ILE A 407 3.30 -15.93 15.71
CA ILE A 407 4.48 -16.20 14.88
C ILE A 407 5.40 -14.96 14.84
N ARG A 408 4.85 -13.79 14.54
CA ARG A 408 5.63 -12.55 14.42
C ARG A 408 6.27 -12.13 15.76
N ARG A 409 5.59 -12.31 16.89
CA ARG A 409 6.16 -12.08 18.22
C ARG A 409 7.35 -13.00 18.49
N ARG A 410 7.26 -14.28 18.11
CA ARG A 410 8.36 -15.25 18.25
C ARG A 410 9.55 -14.84 17.38
N LEU A 411 9.32 -14.41 16.15
CA LEU A 411 10.36 -13.91 15.25
C LEU A 411 10.98 -12.61 15.79
N ALA A 412 10.16 -11.68 16.29
CA ALA A 412 10.62 -10.42 16.88
C ALA A 412 11.45 -10.63 18.15
N ALA A 413 11.15 -11.67 18.94
CA ALA A 413 11.98 -12.02 20.09
C ALA A 413 13.39 -12.46 19.67
N ALA A 414 13.55 -13.05 18.50
CA ALA A 414 14.86 -13.43 17.95
C ALA A 414 15.55 -12.27 17.21
N ASN A 415 14.81 -11.42 16.51
CA ASN A 415 15.32 -10.26 15.78
C ASN A 415 14.31 -9.10 15.83
N PRO A 416 14.36 -8.26 16.89
CA PRO A 416 13.41 -7.17 17.09
C PRO A 416 13.38 -6.17 15.93
N SER A 417 14.55 -5.74 15.47
CA SER A 417 14.65 -4.71 14.41
C SER A 417 14.01 -5.14 13.09
N ALA A 418 14.02 -6.44 12.77
CA ALA A 418 13.43 -6.95 11.54
C ALA A 418 11.91 -7.18 11.65
N PHE A 419 11.40 -7.61 12.82
CA PHE A 419 10.04 -8.14 12.92
C PHE A 419 9.10 -7.36 13.85
N GLU A 420 9.57 -6.42 14.66
CA GLU A 420 8.68 -5.54 15.44
C GLU A 420 7.73 -4.70 14.57
N PRO A 421 8.12 -4.19 13.39
CA PRO A 421 7.18 -3.53 12.48
C PRO A 421 6.01 -4.44 12.09
N ASP A 422 6.29 -5.72 11.84
CA ASP A 422 5.26 -6.71 11.49
C ASP A 422 4.33 -7.03 12.67
N VAL A 423 4.87 -7.09 13.88
CA VAL A 423 4.06 -7.24 15.11
C VAL A 423 3.08 -6.08 15.23
N ALA A 424 3.55 -4.84 15.12
CA ALA A 424 2.71 -3.66 15.19
C ALA A 424 1.62 -3.64 14.09
N THR A 425 1.97 -4.08 12.88
CA THR A 425 1.01 -4.22 11.77
C THR A 425 -0.06 -5.27 12.07
N SER A 426 0.31 -6.44 12.63
CA SER A 426 -0.66 -7.46 13.03
C SER A 426 -1.60 -6.98 14.12
N LEU A 427 -1.08 -6.24 15.11
CA LEU A 427 -1.87 -5.65 16.18
C LEU A 427 -2.89 -4.63 15.63
N ASN A 428 -2.50 -3.77 14.71
CA ASN A 428 -3.42 -2.84 14.06
C ASN A 428 -4.52 -3.55 13.24
N ASN A 429 -4.16 -4.62 12.50
CA ASN A 429 -5.15 -5.39 11.74
C ASN A 429 -6.15 -6.10 12.67
N LEU A 430 -5.66 -6.62 13.80
CA LEU A 430 -6.52 -7.21 14.83
C LEU A 430 -7.43 -6.16 15.48
N ALA A 431 -6.91 -4.97 15.76
CA ALA A 431 -7.69 -3.85 16.26
C ALA A 431 -8.80 -3.45 15.28
N LEU A 432 -8.50 -3.36 13.99
CA LEU A 432 -9.51 -3.08 12.96
C LEU A 432 -10.62 -4.14 12.94
N LEU A 433 -10.28 -5.41 13.13
CA LEU A 433 -11.27 -6.49 13.25
C LEU A 433 -12.15 -6.31 14.49
N TYR A 434 -11.55 -6.01 15.64
CA TYR A 434 -12.29 -5.78 16.89
C TYR A 434 -13.22 -4.56 16.79
N ASP A 435 -12.75 -3.48 16.15
CA ASP A 435 -13.56 -2.31 15.87
C ASP A 435 -14.77 -2.64 14.98
N LYS A 436 -14.55 -3.34 13.86
CA LYS A 436 -15.62 -3.80 12.96
C LYS A 436 -16.64 -4.72 13.66
N THR A 437 -16.23 -5.43 14.69
CA THR A 437 -17.10 -6.30 15.50
C THR A 437 -17.58 -5.63 16.79
N GLN A 438 -17.33 -4.32 16.97
CA GLN A 438 -17.72 -3.49 18.11
C GLN A 438 -17.15 -3.99 19.47
N ARG A 439 -16.00 -4.63 19.44
CA ARG A 439 -15.30 -5.17 20.63
C ARG A 439 -14.26 -4.16 21.14
N LEU A 440 -14.70 -2.97 21.51
CA LEU A 440 -13.82 -1.84 21.87
C LEU A 440 -12.88 -2.16 23.04
N ASN A 441 -13.35 -2.93 24.04
CA ASN A 441 -12.52 -3.35 25.16
C ASN A 441 -11.29 -4.19 24.77
N GLU A 442 -11.33 -4.83 23.60
CA GLU A 442 -10.21 -5.62 23.06
C GLU A 442 -9.37 -4.81 22.06
N THR A 443 -9.96 -3.78 21.45
CA THR A 443 -9.28 -2.87 20.52
C THR A 443 -8.21 -2.04 21.23
N GLU A 444 -8.53 -1.45 22.38
CA GLU A 444 -7.62 -0.57 23.12
C GLU A 444 -6.29 -1.22 23.49
N PRO A 445 -6.24 -2.41 24.14
CA PRO A 445 -4.96 -3.00 24.56
C PRO A 445 -4.05 -3.35 23.37
N VAL A 446 -4.59 -3.82 22.25
CA VAL A 446 -3.78 -4.15 21.08
C VAL A 446 -3.24 -2.89 20.38
N LEU A 447 -4.03 -1.80 20.32
CA LEU A 447 -3.55 -0.53 19.79
C LEU A 447 -2.50 0.12 20.69
N LYS A 448 -2.62 0.00 22.01
CA LYS A 448 -1.59 0.49 22.95
C LYS A 448 -0.26 -0.23 22.75
N GLU A 449 -0.28 -1.56 22.62
CA GLU A 449 0.92 -2.34 22.33
C GLU A 449 1.53 -1.92 20.98
N ALA A 450 0.73 -1.78 19.93
CA ALA A 450 1.18 -1.31 18.64
C ALA A 450 1.80 0.10 18.72
N LEU A 451 1.19 0.98 19.48
CA LEU A 451 1.65 2.36 19.70
C LEU A 451 3.03 2.40 20.39
N GLU A 452 3.23 1.57 21.42
CA GLU A 452 4.54 1.48 22.10
C GLU A 452 5.65 1.04 21.14
N ILE A 453 5.38 0.00 20.35
CA ILE A 453 6.33 -0.49 19.35
C ILE A 453 6.62 0.61 18.32
N ARG A 454 5.59 1.24 17.75
CA ARG A 454 5.76 2.27 16.71
C ARG A 454 6.43 3.53 17.23
N ARG A 455 6.19 3.94 18.49
CA ARG A 455 6.93 5.06 19.12
C ARG A 455 8.42 4.76 19.20
N ARG A 456 8.80 3.55 19.61
CA ARG A 456 10.20 3.13 19.68
C ARG A 456 10.85 3.09 18.30
N LEU A 457 10.16 2.53 17.31
CA LEU A 457 10.64 2.48 15.93
C LEU A 457 10.79 3.89 15.32
N ALA A 458 9.81 4.77 15.52
CA ALA A 458 9.85 6.14 15.03
C ALA A 458 10.93 7.00 15.71
N ALA A 459 11.24 6.72 16.98
CA ALA A 459 12.36 7.36 17.65
C ALA A 459 13.72 7.04 17.02
N ASN A 460 13.87 5.83 16.48
CA ASN A 460 15.10 5.38 15.82
C ASN A 460 15.12 5.79 14.32
N ASN A 461 14.00 5.70 13.64
CA ASN A 461 13.87 6.09 12.23
C ASN A 461 12.53 6.81 11.97
N PRO A 462 12.47 8.14 12.22
CA PRO A 462 11.23 8.90 12.05
C PRO A 462 10.65 8.82 10.64
N SER A 463 11.49 8.93 9.61
CA SER A 463 11.04 8.95 8.22
C SER A 463 10.34 7.67 7.79
N ALA A 464 10.72 6.53 8.36
CA ALA A 464 10.14 5.23 8.03
C ALA A 464 8.86 4.93 8.84
N TYR A 465 8.80 5.37 10.10
CA TYR A 465 7.76 4.87 11.02
C TYR A 465 6.79 5.93 11.57
N GLU A 466 7.04 7.24 11.38
CA GLU A 466 6.10 8.29 11.78
C GLU A 466 4.73 8.20 11.08
N PRO A 467 4.63 7.83 9.78
CA PRO A 467 3.32 7.63 9.15
C PRO A 467 2.47 6.59 9.87
N ASP A 468 3.07 5.45 10.17
CA ASP A 468 2.42 4.35 10.87
C ASP A 468 2.11 4.68 12.34
N LEU A 469 2.99 5.41 13.01
CA LEU A 469 2.78 5.92 14.36
C LEU A 469 1.54 6.82 14.41
N ALA A 470 1.45 7.80 13.50
CA ALA A 470 0.32 8.70 13.42
C ALA A 470 -1.00 7.96 13.12
N GLN A 471 -0.93 6.91 12.29
CA GLN A 471 -2.09 6.06 12.02
C GLN A 471 -2.56 5.34 13.29
N THR A 472 -1.65 4.70 14.05
CA THR A 472 -2.04 4.01 15.29
C THR A 472 -2.61 4.96 16.33
N MET A 473 -2.05 6.17 16.45
CA MET A 473 -2.57 7.22 17.32
C MET A 473 -3.98 7.62 16.94
N ASN A 474 -4.24 7.81 15.65
CA ASN A 474 -5.54 8.15 15.11
C ASN A 474 -6.58 7.03 15.39
N ASP A 475 -6.20 5.77 15.20
CA ASP A 475 -7.07 4.62 15.43
C ASP A 475 -7.42 4.48 16.92
N LEU A 476 -6.43 4.62 17.80
CA LEU A 476 -6.64 4.56 19.25
C LEU A 476 -7.49 5.74 19.75
N ALA A 477 -7.26 6.94 19.21
CA ALA A 477 -8.09 8.11 19.51
C ALA A 477 -9.53 7.92 19.05
N SER A 478 -9.75 7.30 17.88
CA SER A 478 -11.09 6.95 17.39
C SER A 478 -11.80 5.98 18.35
N THR A 479 -11.08 4.98 18.86
CA THR A 479 -11.61 4.06 19.88
C THR A 479 -12.02 4.82 21.14
N TYR A 480 -11.17 5.75 21.63
CA TYR A 480 -11.51 6.58 22.78
C TYR A 480 -12.71 7.51 22.54
N CYS A 481 -12.87 8.03 21.32
CA CYS A 481 -14.06 8.81 20.96
C CYS A 481 -15.34 7.97 21.03
N LEU A 482 -15.32 6.73 20.53
CA LEU A 482 -16.45 5.81 20.63
C LEU A 482 -16.81 5.48 22.08
N GLU A 483 -15.82 5.41 22.97
CA GLU A 483 -15.99 5.22 24.41
C GLU A 483 -16.29 6.54 25.17
N LYS A 484 -16.39 7.68 24.48
CA LYS A 484 -16.58 9.02 25.05
C LYS A 484 -15.45 9.47 25.99
N ARG A 485 -14.26 8.94 25.83
CA ARG A 485 -13.04 9.29 26.57
C ARG A 485 -12.28 10.41 25.86
N PHE A 486 -12.94 11.53 25.65
CA PHE A 486 -12.45 12.64 24.82
C PHE A 486 -11.17 13.27 25.35
N SER A 487 -10.95 13.27 26.66
CA SER A 487 -9.72 13.80 27.28
C SER A 487 -8.47 12.99 26.94
N GLU A 488 -8.63 11.71 26.60
CA GLU A 488 -7.54 10.84 26.16
C GLU A 488 -7.37 10.88 24.62
N ALA A 489 -8.48 11.02 23.90
CA ALA A 489 -8.47 11.08 22.43
C ALA A 489 -7.84 12.38 21.89
N GLU A 490 -8.18 13.55 22.49
CA GLU A 490 -7.75 14.86 21.96
C GLU A 490 -6.23 15.01 21.85
N PRO A 491 -5.42 14.72 22.89
CA PRO A 491 -3.96 14.84 22.77
C PRO A 491 -3.37 13.90 21.72
N MET A 492 -3.94 12.69 21.54
CA MET A 492 -3.47 11.75 20.52
C MET A 492 -3.76 12.25 19.11
N LEU A 493 -4.98 12.76 18.85
CA LEU A 493 -5.31 13.36 17.56
C LEU A 493 -4.45 14.56 17.25
N LYS A 494 -4.13 15.40 18.25
CA LYS A 494 -3.25 16.56 18.08
C LYS A 494 -1.81 16.15 17.75
N GLU A 495 -1.27 15.14 18.44
CA GLU A 495 0.07 14.60 18.16
C GLU A 495 0.11 13.98 16.76
N ALA A 496 -0.86 13.14 16.40
CA ALA A 496 -0.98 12.55 15.07
C ALA A 496 -1.12 13.64 13.98
N LEU A 497 -1.91 14.68 14.25
CA LEU A 497 -2.12 15.79 13.33
C LEU A 497 -0.82 16.57 13.08
N GLU A 498 -0.01 16.83 14.11
CA GLU A 498 1.26 17.51 13.96
C GLU A 498 2.27 16.70 13.14
N ILE A 499 2.34 15.40 13.39
CA ILE A 499 3.15 14.46 12.58
C ILE A 499 2.68 14.51 11.12
N ARG A 500 1.38 14.30 10.86
CA ARG A 500 0.81 14.28 9.51
C ARG A 500 0.91 15.63 8.80
N ARG A 501 0.77 16.75 9.52
CA ARG A 501 0.98 18.10 8.98
C ARG A 501 2.40 18.27 8.46
N ARG A 502 3.40 17.81 9.23
CA ARG A 502 4.81 17.85 8.86
C ARG A 502 5.10 16.95 7.68
N LEU A 503 4.53 15.75 7.68
CA LEU A 503 4.62 14.81 6.56
C LEU A 503 3.94 15.38 5.30
N ALA A 504 2.73 15.96 5.43
CA ALA A 504 2.01 16.60 4.34
C ALA A 504 2.74 17.84 3.79
N ALA A 505 3.42 18.61 4.64
CA ALA A 505 4.25 19.72 4.19
C ALA A 505 5.46 19.26 3.37
N ALA A 506 6.04 18.10 3.74
CA ALA A 506 7.13 17.50 2.98
C ALA A 506 6.60 16.81 1.71
N ASN A 507 5.39 16.29 1.75
CA ASN A 507 4.79 15.41 0.77
C ASN A 507 3.24 15.48 0.80
N PRO A 508 2.65 16.57 0.23
CA PRO A 508 1.21 16.80 0.29
C PRO A 508 0.38 15.64 -0.28
N THR A 509 0.70 15.14 -1.48
CA THR A 509 -0.14 14.16 -2.19
C THR A 509 -0.26 12.81 -1.47
N VAL A 510 0.78 12.40 -0.74
CA VAL A 510 0.71 11.14 0.03
C VAL A 510 0.04 11.35 1.38
N TYR A 511 0.33 12.45 2.05
CA TYR A 511 -0.05 12.61 3.45
C TYR A 511 -1.17 13.62 3.69
N GLU A 512 -1.56 14.45 2.71
CA GLU A 512 -2.73 15.31 2.85
C GLU A 512 -4.03 14.53 3.08
N PRO A 513 -4.29 13.39 2.40
CA PRO A 513 -5.49 12.60 2.69
C PRO A 513 -5.52 12.12 4.14
N ASP A 514 -4.41 11.60 4.66
CA ASP A 514 -4.30 11.16 6.04
C ASP A 514 -4.37 12.31 7.04
N TRP A 515 -3.76 13.45 6.69
CA TRP A 515 -3.86 14.66 7.48
C TRP A 515 -5.30 15.16 7.53
N ALA A 516 -6.00 15.24 6.41
CA ALA A 516 -7.40 15.62 6.34
C ALA A 516 -8.31 14.65 7.10
N MET A 517 -8.05 13.34 7.03
CA MET A 517 -8.77 12.34 7.82
C MET A 517 -8.62 12.58 9.33
N THR A 518 -7.38 12.87 9.80
CA THR A 518 -7.15 13.17 11.23
C THR A 518 -7.81 14.48 11.64
N MET A 519 -7.79 15.51 10.78
CA MET A 519 -8.53 16.76 11.00
C MET A 519 -10.02 16.50 11.16
N ASN A 520 -10.60 15.66 10.29
CA ASN A 520 -12.01 15.29 10.37
C ASN A 520 -12.35 14.59 11.70
N ASN A 521 -11.49 13.69 12.16
CA ASN A 521 -11.70 13.00 13.45
C ASN A 521 -11.61 13.98 14.63
N LEU A 522 -10.68 14.94 14.59
CA LEU A 522 -10.58 16.00 15.60
C LEU A 522 -11.80 16.93 15.57
N ALA A 523 -12.32 17.24 14.39
CA ALA A 523 -13.53 18.05 14.25
C ALA A 523 -14.76 17.35 14.86
N LEU A 524 -14.89 16.03 14.64
CA LEU A 524 -15.96 15.24 15.26
C LEU A 524 -15.84 15.22 16.79
N LEU A 525 -14.63 15.02 17.31
CA LEU A 525 -14.39 15.11 18.77
C LEU A 525 -14.81 16.47 19.33
N TYR A 526 -14.47 17.57 18.62
CA TYR A 526 -14.89 18.91 19.05
C TYR A 526 -16.41 19.09 18.96
N ALA A 527 -17.06 18.53 17.96
CA ALA A 527 -18.52 18.54 17.85
C ALA A 527 -19.18 17.77 19.00
N ASP A 528 -18.67 16.58 19.33
CA ASP A 528 -19.15 15.75 20.44
C ASP A 528 -18.95 16.41 21.82
N THR A 529 -17.91 17.21 21.94
CA THR A 529 -17.62 18.02 23.15
C THR A 529 -18.24 19.41 23.09
N GLN A 530 -19.18 19.67 22.16
CA GLN A 530 -19.89 20.94 21.96
C GLN A 530 -19.00 22.16 21.65
N ARG A 531 -17.78 21.93 21.22
CA ARG A 531 -16.85 22.97 20.77
C ARG A 531 -17.07 23.27 19.28
N PHE A 532 -18.31 23.66 18.95
CA PHE A 532 -18.80 23.77 17.57
C PHE A 532 -18.02 24.77 16.70
N SER A 533 -17.53 25.86 17.27
CA SER A 533 -16.75 26.85 16.50
C SER A 533 -15.42 26.27 16.00
N GLU A 534 -14.74 25.52 16.85
CA GLU A 534 -13.48 24.85 16.48
C GLU A 534 -13.74 23.69 15.51
N ALA A 535 -14.78 22.91 15.76
CA ALA A 535 -15.21 21.83 14.88
C ALA A 535 -15.51 22.35 13.46
N GLU A 536 -16.25 23.45 13.36
CA GLU A 536 -16.61 24.05 12.07
C GLU A 536 -15.39 24.57 11.31
N GLN A 537 -14.48 25.26 11.99
CA GLN A 537 -13.26 25.75 11.37
C GLN A 537 -12.45 24.59 10.76
N ILE A 538 -12.22 23.55 11.54
CA ILE A 538 -11.45 22.37 11.06
C ILE A 538 -12.18 21.67 9.92
N CYS A 539 -13.52 21.48 10.01
CA CYS A 539 -14.28 20.88 8.93
C CYS A 539 -14.18 21.69 7.62
N LYS A 540 -14.19 23.02 7.69
CA LYS A 540 -14.04 23.89 6.51
C LYS A 540 -12.66 23.74 5.87
N GLU A 541 -11.60 23.78 6.71
CA GLU A 541 -10.24 23.57 6.24
C GLU A 541 -10.07 22.17 5.62
N THR A 542 -10.65 21.14 6.25
CA THR A 542 -10.65 19.77 5.74
C THR A 542 -11.41 19.66 4.41
N ALA A 543 -12.56 20.33 4.28
CA ALA A 543 -13.33 20.35 3.04
C ALA A 543 -12.55 21.00 1.90
N GLU A 544 -11.78 22.06 2.14
CA GLU A 544 -10.89 22.67 1.13
C GLU A 544 -9.82 21.69 0.63
N ILE A 545 -9.24 20.90 1.54
CA ILE A 545 -8.25 19.89 1.18
C ILE A 545 -8.91 18.82 0.31
N TYR A 546 -10.03 18.23 0.77
CA TYR A 546 -10.72 17.20 -0.01
C TYR A 546 -11.30 17.71 -1.32
N ARG A 547 -11.73 18.96 -1.42
CA ARG A 547 -12.18 19.57 -2.68
C ARG A 547 -11.05 19.57 -3.71
N ARG A 548 -9.84 19.92 -3.29
CA ARG A 548 -8.63 19.87 -4.12
C ARG A 548 -8.25 18.42 -4.48
N LEU A 549 -8.26 17.51 -3.52
CA LEU A 549 -7.96 16.08 -3.74
C LEU A 549 -8.99 15.44 -4.69
N ALA A 550 -10.29 15.69 -4.49
CA ALA A 550 -11.37 15.17 -5.32
C ALA A 550 -11.34 15.75 -6.75
N SER A 551 -10.86 16.98 -6.91
CA SER A 551 -10.65 17.56 -8.26
C SER A 551 -9.57 16.81 -9.04
N SER A 552 -8.56 16.25 -8.33
CA SER A 552 -7.46 15.52 -8.96
C SER A 552 -7.80 14.04 -9.19
N ASN A 553 -8.47 13.41 -8.25
CA ASN A 553 -8.88 12.01 -8.31
C ASN A 553 -10.27 11.82 -7.70
N PRO A 554 -11.36 12.09 -8.47
CA PRO A 554 -12.72 12.02 -7.97
C PRO A 554 -13.06 10.66 -7.35
N SER A 555 -12.75 9.56 -8.06
CA SER A 555 -13.10 8.21 -7.61
C SER A 555 -12.45 7.80 -6.28
N ALA A 556 -11.29 8.37 -5.96
CA ALA A 556 -10.59 8.07 -4.72
C ALA A 556 -11.09 8.91 -3.54
N TYR A 557 -11.41 10.21 -3.77
CA TYR A 557 -11.59 11.16 -2.67
C TYR A 557 -13.00 11.73 -2.53
N GLU A 558 -13.89 11.57 -3.53
CA GLU A 558 -15.27 12.04 -3.41
C GLU A 558 -16.05 11.38 -2.25
N PRO A 559 -15.89 10.08 -1.96
CA PRO A 559 -16.55 9.48 -0.81
C PRO A 559 -16.18 10.13 0.52
N ASP A 560 -14.89 10.37 0.75
CA ASP A 560 -14.40 11.01 1.98
C ASP A 560 -14.80 12.48 2.04
N PHE A 561 -14.80 13.16 0.89
CA PHE A 561 -15.28 14.55 0.78
C PHE A 561 -16.75 14.67 1.15
N ILE A 562 -17.61 13.76 0.67
CA ILE A 562 -19.02 13.70 1.08
C ILE A 562 -19.15 13.53 2.60
N GLN A 563 -18.30 12.69 3.22
CA GLN A 563 -18.32 12.49 4.66
C GLN A 563 -17.99 13.79 5.42
N VAL A 564 -16.96 14.51 5.02
CA VAL A 564 -16.57 15.79 5.63
C VAL A 564 -17.67 16.84 5.47
N LEU A 565 -18.27 16.94 4.28
CA LEU A 565 -19.40 17.85 4.03
C LEU A 565 -20.64 17.48 4.88
N ASN A 566 -20.88 16.18 5.10
CA ASN A 566 -21.95 15.73 6.00
C ASN A 566 -21.69 16.16 7.45
N ASN A 567 -20.46 16.05 7.91
CA ASN A 567 -20.06 16.48 9.24
C ASN A 567 -20.21 17.99 9.40
N LEU A 568 -19.78 18.75 8.38
CA LEU A 568 -19.95 20.20 8.35
C LEU A 568 -21.44 20.59 8.36
N ALA A 569 -22.28 19.94 7.56
CA ALA A 569 -23.72 20.17 7.55
C ALA A 569 -24.38 19.87 8.90
N MET A 570 -23.94 18.83 9.59
CA MET A 570 -24.40 18.48 10.95
C MET A 570 -24.00 19.59 11.96
N ILE A 571 -22.75 20.02 11.96
CA ILE A 571 -22.26 21.09 12.84
C ILE A 571 -23.02 22.40 12.58
N CYS A 572 -23.24 22.75 11.30
CA CYS A 572 -24.01 23.92 10.91
C CYS A 572 -25.48 23.85 11.37
N GLU A 573 -26.05 22.66 11.46
CA GLU A 573 -27.41 22.47 12.00
C GLU A 573 -27.45 22.75 13.51
N PHE A 574 -26.53 22.20 14.29
CA PHE A 574 -26.44 22.48 15.74
C PHE A 574 -26.19 23.96 16.03
N THR A 575 -25.44 24.64 15.20
CA THR A 575 -25.15 26.07 15.31
C THR A 575 -26.19 26.97 14.65
N LYS A 576 -27.29 26.39 14.10
CA LYS A 576 -28.38 27.09 13.38
C LYS A 576 -27.91 27.88 12.16
N ARG A 577 -26.78 27.52 11.57
CA ARG A 577 -26.21 28.14 10.35
C ARG A 577 -26.77 27.45 9.09
N TYR A 578 -28.07 27.57 8.90
CA TYR A 578 -28.80 26.84 7.86
C TYR A 578 -28.33 27.16 6.43
N SER A 579 -27.79 28.36 6.19
CA SER A 579 -27.24 28.72 4.88
C SER A 579 -26.00 27.90 4.53
N ASP A 580 -25.10 27.70 5.49
CA ASP A 580 -23.88 26.93 5.30
C ASP A 580 -24.18 25.42 5.20
N LYS A 581 -25.16 24.94 5.99
CA LYS A 581 -25.70 23.58 5.84
C LYS A 581 -26.25 23.35 4.42
N ASP A 582 -27.05 24.28 3.89
CA ASP A 582 -27.61 24.21 2.53
C ASP A 582 -26.51 24.16 1.47
N ALA A 583 -25.45 24.98 1.62
CA ALA A 583 -24.32 24.98 0.71
C ALA A 583 -23.58 23.64 0.70
N ALA A 584 -23.29 23.08 1.88
CA ALA A 584 -22.64 21.77 2.00
C ALA A 584 -23.48 20.65 1.39
N LEU A 585 -24.81 20.64 1.65
CA LEU A 585 -25.71 19.62 1.09
C LEU A 585 -25.84 19.74 -0.44
N LYS A 586 -25.79 20.94 -1.00
CA LYS A 586 -25.78 21.14 -2.46
C LYS A 586 -24.51 20.57 -3.09
N GLU A 587 -23.37 20.84 -2.48
CA GLU A 587 -22.09 20.29 -2.95
C GLU A 587 -22.10 18.75 -2.90
N ILE A 588 -22.67 18.16 -1.84
CA ILE A 588 -22.88 16.69 -1.76
C ILE A 588 -23.77 16.21 -2.91
N LEU A 589 -24.87 16.92 -3.20
CA LEU A 589 -25.79 16.55 -4.27
C LEU A 589 -25.10 16.58 -5.65
N GLU A 590 -24.30 17.61 -5.92
CA GLU A 590 -23.52 17.72 -7.15
C GLU A 590 -22.52 16.58 -7.31
N ILE A 591 -21.78 16.24 -6.24
CA ILE A 591 -20.84 15.12 -6.23
C ILE A 591 -21.58 13.81 -6.51
N LYS A 592 -22.66 13.51 -5.77
CA LYS A 592 -23.43 12.27 -5.94
C LYS A 592 -24.03 12.13 -7.35
N ARG A 593 -24.52 13.22 -7.94
CA ARG A 593 -24.99 13.23 -9.33
C ARG A 593 -23.87 12.92 -10.33
N ARG A 594 -22.69 13.50 -10.11
CA ARG A 594 -21.49 13.23 -10.93
C ARG A 594 -21.02 11.78 -10.82
N MET A 595 -21.11 11.19 -9.62
CA MET A 595 -20.84 9.77 -9.37
C MET A 595 -21.90 8.83 -9.99
N GLY A 596 -23.02 9.37 -10.50
CA GLY A 596 -24.11 8.56 -11.04
C GLY A 596 -24.94 7.86 -9.96
N GLU A 597 -24.88 8.32 -8.69
CA GLU A 597 -25.67 7.74 -7.62
C GLU A 597 -27.17 7.95 -7.87
N THR A 598 -27.96 6.92 -7.56
CA THR A 598 -29.42 6.89 -7.70
C THR A 598 -30.05 6.20 -6.47
N GLY A 599 -31.36 6.18 -6.40
CA GLY A 599 -32.10 5.50 -5.35
C GLY A 599 -31.89 6.11 -3.96
N PRO A 600 -31.89 5.29 -2.87
CA PRO A 600 -31.97 5.77 -1.49
C PRO A 600 -30.91 6.79 -1.10
N LYS A 601 -29.66 6.63 -1.56
CA LYS A 601 -28.56 7.53 -1.20
C LYS A 601 -28.73 8.95 -1.79
N LEU A 602 -29.23 9.05 -3.01
CA LEU A 602 -29.53 10.35 -3.63
C LEU A 602 -30.76 10.97 -2.98
N THR A 603 -31.81 10.19 -2.75
CA THR A 603 -33.04 10.59 -2.08
C THR A 603 -32.81 11.15 -0.69
N GLU A 604 -31.90 10.55 0.10
CA GLU A 604 -31.50 11.08 1.41
C GLU A 604 -30.97 12.51 1.29
N THR A 605 -30.07 12.77 0.36
CA THR A 605 -29.48 14.11 0.18
C THR A 605 -30.53 15.13 -0.27
N LEU A 606 -31.39 14.75 -1.22
CA LEU A 606 -32.49 15.60 -1.69
C LEU A 606 -33.50 15.92 -0.57
N GLY A 607 -33.84 14.93 0.26
CA GLY A 607 -34.71 15.12 1.42
C GLY A 607 -34.08 16.05 2.47
N ARG A 608 -32.80 15.89 2.78
CA ARG A 608 -32.07 16.80 3.69
C ARG A 608 -31.99 18.21 3.15
N LEU A 609 -31.82 18.39 1.83
CA LEU A 609 -31.89 19.69 1.17
C LEU A 609 -33.30 20.30 1.26
N SER A 610 -34.33 19.51 1.02
CA SER A 610 -35.72 19.96 1.19
C SER A 610 -35.96 20.48 2.60
N TYR A 611 -35.55 19.74 3.65
CA TYR A 611 -35.65 20.20 5.03
C TYR A 611 -34.85 21.49 5.28
N SER A 612 -33.62 21.56 4.78
CA SER A 612 -32.78 22.77 4.88
C SER A 612 -33.48 24.00 4.26
N LYS A 613 -34.17 23.81 3.14
CA LYS A 613 -34.92 24.88 2.47
C LYS A 613 -36.12 25.40 3.28
N ILE A 614 -36.80 24.51 4.03
CA ILE A 614 -37.84 24.94 4.98
C ILE A 614 -37.24 25.87 6.03
N LEU A 615 -36.10 25.46 6.63
CA LEU A 615 -35.41 26.26 7.64
C LEU A 615 -34.93 27.63 7.11
N LEU A 616 -34.69 27.73 5.83
CA LEU A 616 -34.33 28.98 5.13
C LEU A 616 -35.58 29.76 4.61
N ARG A 617 -36.78 29.29 4.91
CA ARG A 617 -38.06 29.85 4.41
C ARG A 617 -38.19 29.88 2.87
N LYS A 618 -37.47 28.95 2.20
CA LYS A 618 -37.50 28.78 0.74
C LYS A 618 -38.40 27.60 0.36
N TYR A 619 -39.69 27.73 0.66
CA TYR A 619 -40.65 26.63 0.60
C TYR A 619 -40.84 26.08 -0.82
N ALA A 620 -40.79 26.91 -1.84
CA ALA A 620 -40.89 26.45 -3.22
C ALA A 620 -39.69 25.60 -3.67
N GLU A 621 -38.47 25.99 -3.26
CA GLU A 621 -37.27 25.15 -3.48
C GLU A 621 -37.36 23.85 -2.69
N SER A 622 -37.89 23.89 -1.47
CA SER A 622 -38.12 22.69 -0.63
C SER A 622 -39.07 21.71 -1.32
N GLU A 623 -40.23 22.21 -1.84
CA GLU A 623 -41.16 21.38 -2.58
C GLU A 623 -40.51 20.73 -3.79
N GLN A 624 -39.67 21.46 -4.53
CA GLN A 624 -38.99 20.95 -5.70
C GLN A 624 -38.07 19.76 -5.32
N TYR A 625 -37.21 19.95 -4.30
CA TYR A 625 -36.31 18.88 -3.84
C TYR A 625 -37.06 17.67 -3.26
N ALA A 626 -38.16 17.91 -2.52
CA ALA A 626 -38.96 16.80 -1.98
C ALA A 626 -39.64 15.99 -3.10
N ARG A 627 -40.18 16.63 -4.12
CA ARG A 627 -40.77 15.93 -5.26
C ARG A 627 -39.73 15.17 -6.07
N GLU A 628 -38.53 15.74 -6.27
CA GLU A 628 -37.42 15.05 -6.92
C GLU A 628 -36.97 13.84 -6.11
N ALA A 629 -36.88 13.95 -4.78
CA ALA A 629 -36.54 12.85 -3.89
C ALA A 629 -37.54 11.69 -3.98
N ILE A 630 -38.84 12.00 -3.92
CA ILE A 630 -39.91 11.00 -4.03
C ILE A 630 -39.91 10.34 -5.43
N ALA A 631 -39.63 11.11 -6.47
CA ALA A 631 -39.50 10.56 -7.83
C ALA A 631 -38.26 9.65 -8.00
N THR A 632 -37.19 9.90 -7.22
CA THR A 632 -35.96 9.10 -7.24
C THR A 632 -36.14 7.78 -6.50
N ASP A 633 -36.81 7.82 -5.34
CA ASP A 633 -37.16 6.63 -4.56
C ASP A 633 -38.43 6.87 -3.74
N SER A 634 -39.56 6.35 -4.21
CA SER A 634 -40.87 6.50 -3.56
C SER A 634 -41.03 5.69 -2.27
N THR A 635 -40.09 4.80 -1.95
CA THR A 635 -40.13 4.01 -0.71
C THR A 635 -39.65 4.80 0.51
N GLN A 636 -39.00 5.95 0.31
CA GLN A 636 -38.50 6.82 1.38
C GLN A 636 -39.59 7.76 1.90
N HIS A 637 -40.61 7.22 2.57
CA HIS A 637 -41.81 7.95 3.01
C HIS A 637 -41.52 9.16 3.91
N TRP A 638 -40.40 9.18 4.63
CA TRP A 638 -40.00 10.29 5.49
C TRP A 638 -39.83 11.62 4.71
N VAL A 639 -39.54 11.57 3.38
CA VAL A 639 -39.46 12.78 2.57
C VAL A 639 -40.82 13.45 2.40
N ALA A 640 -41.90 12.69 2.55
CA ALA A 640 -43.25 13.23 2.50
C ALA A 640 -43.54 14.24 3.61
N THR A 641 -42.82 14.17 4.76
CA THR A 641 -42.95 15.17 5.84
C THR A 641 -42.52 16.55 5.34
N ASN A 642 -41.38 16.59 4.65
CA ASN A 642 -40.86 17.84 4.08
C ASN A 642 -41.77 18.40 2.98
N LEU A 643 -42.25 17.52 2.09
CA LEU A 643 -43.17 17.94 1.02
C LEU A 643 -44.46 18.51 1.61
N ALA A 644 -45.06 17.82 2.58
CA ALA A 644 -46.31 18.29 3.22
C ALA A 644 -46.11 19.66 3.90
N ALA A 645 -45.03 19.83 4.67
CA ALA A 645 -44.70 21.10 5.31
C ALA A 645 -44.43 22.21 4.30
N ALA A 646 -43.66 21.91 3.23
CA ALA A 646 -43.36 22.90 2.19
C ALA A 646 -44.61 23.36 1.46
N LEU A 647 -45.57 22.49 1.20
CA LEU A 647 -46.87 22.84 0.61
C LEU A 647 -47.73 23.66 1.57
N LEU A 648 -47.80 23.24 2.84
CA LEU A 648 -48.57 23.95 3.86
C LEU A 648 -48.09 25.39 4.05
N PHE A 649 -46.78 25.59 4.10
CA PHE A 649 -46.14 26.91 4.26
C PHE A 649 -46.17 27.80 2.98
N GLN A 650 -46.70 27.26 1.89
CA GLN A 650 -47.03 28.00 0.67
C GLN A 650 -48.56 28.27 0.51
N GLY A 651 -49.37 27.88 1.50
CA GLY A 651 -50.82 28.01 1.45
C GLY A 651 -51.51 26.95 0.57
N LYS A 652 -50.83 25.91 0.16
CA LYS A 652 -51.34 24.77 -0.62
C LYS A 652 -51.98 23.73 0.32
N TYR A 653 -52.93 24.20 1.17
CA TYR A 653 -53.49 23.42 2.27
C TYR A 653 -54.05 22.05 1.84
N THR A 654 -54.87 22.03 0.77
CA THR A 654 -55.52 20.80 0.31
C THR A 654 -54.53 19.71 -0.10
N GLU A 655 -53.47 20.09 -0.82
CA GLU A 655 -52.41 19.15 -1.21
C GLU A 655 -51.62 18.68 0.00
N ALA A 656 -51.29 19.59 0.90
CA ALA A 656 -50.59 19.25 2.15
C ALA A 656 -51.42 18.28 3.00
N GLU A 657 -52.71 18.58 3.22
CA GLU A 657 -53.62 17.72 4.01
C GLU A 657 -53.73 16.32 3.43
N GLN A 658 -53.81 16.17 2.11
CA GLN A 658 -53.81 14.83 1.47
C GLN A 658 -52.58 14.03 1.83
N ILE A 659 -51.40 14.60 1.79
CA ILE A 659 -50.15 13.92 2.13
C ILE A 659 -50.12 13.58 3.62
N TYR A 660 -50.49 14.51 4.49
CA TYR A 660 -50.57 14.25 5.94
C TYR A 660 -51.54 13.09 6.26
N ARG A 661 -52.69 13.01 5.58
CA ARG A 661 -53.65 11.92 5.73
C ARG A 661 -53.11 10.60 5.19
N GLN A 662 -52.50 10.63 4.04
CA GLN A 662 -51.95 9.44 3.37
C GLN A 662 -50.94 8.69 4.24
N TYR A 663 -50.05 9.40 4.90
CA TYR A 663 -48.99 8.82 5.72
C TYR A 663 -49.21 8.96 7.22
N LYS A 664 -50.40 9.33 7.67
CA LYS A 664 -50.72 9.56 9.07
C LYS A 664 -50.37 8.37 9.96
N SER A 665 -50.77 7.15 9.58
CA SER A 665 -50.57 5.95 10.38
C SER A 665 -49.09 5.61 10.61
N GLU A 666 -48.21 6.02 9.67
CA GLU A 666 -46.79 5.69 9.68
C GLU A 666 -45.93 6.83 10.23
N MET A 667 -46.29 8.08 9.91
CA MET A 667 -45.41 9.24 10.09
C MET A 667 -45.97 10.28 11.10
N LYS A 668 -47.03 9.99 11.84
CA LYS A 668 -47.65 10.93 12.75
C LYS A 668 -46.67 11.60 13.72
N GLU A 669 -45.85 10.80 14.39
CA GLU A 669 -44.88 11.33 15.35
C GLU A 669 -43.83 12.21 14.70
N ALA A 670 -43.35 11.84 13.52
CA ALA A 670 -42.39 12.63 12.74
C ALA A 670 -42.98 13.98 12.34
N TYR A 671 -44.24 14.02 11.87
CA TYR A 671 -44.92 15.26 11.53
C TYR A 671 -45.05 16.21 12.73
N LEU A 672 -45.44 15.68 13.90
CA LEU A 672 -45.53 16.47 15.12
C LEU A 672 -44.20 16.99 15.62
N ALA A 673 -43.14 16.17 15.50
CA ALA A 673 -41.77 16.56 15.82
C ALA A 673 -41.26 17.67 14.87
N ASP A 674 -41.53 17.56 13.57
CA ASP A 674 -41.16 18.56 12.58
C ASP A 674 -41.89 19.90 12.85
N PHE A 675 -43.17 19.90 13.15
CA PHE A 675 -43.91 21.14 13.52
C PHE A 675 -43.31 21.80 14.76
N LYS A 676 -42.88 21.02 15.75
CA LYS A 676 -42.19 21.53 16.92
C LYS A 676 -40.87 22.19 16.53
N ALA A 677 -40.06 21.49 15.76
CA ALA A 677 -38.75 21.99 15.28
C ALA A 677 -38.91 23.27 14.41
N PHE A 678 -39.89 23.31 13.51
CA PHE A 678 -40.18 24.48 12.69
C PHE A 678 -40.67 25.68 13.48
N SER A 679 -41.47 25.42 14.55
CA SER A 679 -41.90 26.45 15.48
C SER A 679 -40.73 27.03 16.26
N GLU A 680 -39.86 26.17 16.81
CA GLU A 680 -38.65 26.57 17.55
C GLU A 680 -37.64 27.32 16.65
N ALA A 681 -37.56 26.96 15.38
CA ALA A 681 -36.77 27.66 14.38
C ALA A 681 -37.45 28.96 13.88
N GLY A 682 -38.69 29.20 14.25
CA GLY A 682 -39.46 30.39 13.84
C GLY A 682 -39.73 30.46 12.34
N VAL A 683 -39.79 29.33 11.65
CA VAL A 683 -39.92 29.27 10.18
C VAL A 683 -41.36 29.04 9.71
N ILE A 684 -42.31 28.84 10.61
CA ILE A 684 -43.73 28.75 10.25
C ILE A 684 -44.21 30.16 9.89
N PRO A 685 -44.77 30.39 8.67
CA PRO A 685 -45.34 31.69 8.34
C PRO A 685 -46.58 31.97 9.23
N LYS A 686 -46.68 33.20 9.70
CA LYS A 686 -47.78 33.60 10.60
C LYS A 686 -49.15 33.39 10.01
N GLU A 687 -49.28 33.62 8.72
CA GLU A 687 -50.53 33.44 7.94
C GLU A 687 -51.02 31.99 7.88
N TYR A 688 -50.13 30.99 8.12
CA TYR A 688 -50.46 29.57 8.08
C TYR A 688 -50.40 28.86 9.44
N GLU A 689 -50.15 29.58 10.55
CA GLU A 689 -50.20 29.02 11.90
C GLU A 689 -51.51 28.32 12.21
N ALA A 690 -52.66 28.94 11.80
CA ALA A 690 -53.98 28.35 11.97
C ALA A 690 -54.17 27.03 11.21
N ASP A 691 -53.53 26.91 10.04
CA ASP A 691 -53.59 25.71 9.21
C ASP A 691 -52.69 24.60 9.79
N VAL A 692 -51.57 24.97 10.36
CA VAL A 692 -50.72 24.04 11.12
C VAL A 692 -51.49 23.42 12.31
N GLU A 693 -52.26 24.24 13.06
CA GLU A 693 -53.05 23.74 14.18
C GLU A 693 -54.21 22.84 13.70
N LYS A 694 -54.84 23.12 12.55
CA LYS A 694 -55.82 22.21 11.93
C LYS A 694 -55.20 20.85 11.59
N ILE A 695 -54.00 20.85 10.97
CA ILE A 695 -53.30 19.61 10.66
C ILE A 695 -52.90 18.85 11.92
N LYS A 696 -52.36 19.52 12.94
CA LYS A 696 -52.07 18.88 14.24
C LYS A 696 -53.31 18.24 14.87
N LYS A 697 -54.46 18.91 14.82
CA LYS A 697 -55.70 18.37 15.30
C LYS A 697 -56.12 17.13 14.52
N MET A 698 -56.08 17.18 13.19
CA MET A 698 -56.36 16.05 12.29
C MET A 698 -55.44 14.86 12.54
N LEU A 699 -54.13 15.10 12.79
CA LEU A 699 -53.17 14.03 13.12
C LEU A 699 -53.48 13.36 14.46
N ASN A 700 -54.09 14.08 15.44
CA ASN A 700 -54.42 13.57 16.77
C ASN A 700 -55.86 12.99 16.88
N GLU A 701 -56.72 13.23 15.92
CA GLU A 701 -58.02 12.55 15.83
C GLU A 701 -57.79 11.07 15.52
N GLU A 702 -58.58 10.13 16.08
CA GLU A 702 -58.49 8.69 15.85
C GLU A 702 -58.76 8.25 14.42
#